data_c9c3d0e6d573b30b93b93340f3a42c8a
#
_entry.id   c9c3d0e6d573b30b93b93340f3a42c8a
#
_cell.length_a   1.000
_cell.length_b   1.000
_cell.length_c   1.000
_cell.angle_alpha   90.00
_cell.angle_beta   90.00
_cell.angle_gamma   90.00
#
_symmetry.space_group_name_H-M   'P 1'
#
loop_
_entity.id
_entity.type
_entity.pdbx_description
1 polymer ?
#
loop_
_entity_poly.entity_id
_entity_poly.type
_entity_poly.pdbx_seq_one_letter_code
_entity_poly.pdbx_strand_id
1 'polypeptide(L)'
;MEQQFAKETLPVSLEEEMRKSYLDYAMSVIVGRALPDVRDGLKPVHRRVLFAMHELSNDWNKAYKKSARIVGDVIGKYHPHGDTAVYDTIVRMAQDFSLRYTLVDGQGNFGSVDGDNAAAMRYTEIRMAKIAHELLADLDKETVDFGPNYDGSEHEPLVFPARFPNLLVNGSSGIAVGMATNIPPHNMSEVVDACLALLKNPEMDIEQLIELVPAPDFPTAGFIYGLAGVKEGYRTGRGRVVMRARTHFEDIGKGDRQAIIIDELPYQVNKATLLMKIGEMVREKRIEGISEIRDESDKSGMRAVIELKRGENADVLLNQLYKDTQMQDSFGINMVAIVDGQPKLLNLKQVIEAFLRHRREVVTRRTIFELRKARERGHILEGLAVALSNVDEIIALIKAAPTPPDAKRSLMARSWRSSLVEDLLSRVSDASRPEGLAPEFGLVGNDNDRGYYLSDAQAQAILELRLQRLTGLEQDKIVGEYREVMDKITDLLDILAKPARVTQIIGDELVTIRSQFGDKRRSEIITHTQDMSMEDLIAPEDVVVTMSHGGYMKAQKLDEYRAQKRGGRGKQATATKEDDFIDNLFIANTHDYILCFSNRGRVYWLKVYDVPQGTRISRGKPIVNLLPLETGEKINAILPVKQFTEDQFIFFATSEGTVKKTPLSDFANPRKAGIIAISLDEGDFLIGVAITDGKHDVMLFSDEGRAVRFDEDDVRGMGRTARGVRGMNLAKGGKVIALLVAENEEQSVLTATENGFGKRTPISEYTRHGRGTQGMIAIQTSERNGKVVAATLVKPEDEIMLIGTSGVLIRTRVNEIREMGRATQGVTLMNMGEGEKLAGLSRIAETEEEAEGQ
;
A
#
# COMPACT_ATOMS: atom_id res chain seq x y z
N MET A 1 -70.68 -11.37 18.79
CA MET A 1 -70.38 -10.27 17.85
C MET A 1 -69.04 -10.61 17.19
N GLU A 2 -69.13 -11.30 16.03
CA GLU A 2 -67.93 -11.49 15.20
C GLU A 2 -67.60 -10.14 14.54
N GLN A 3 -66.53 -9.56 14.91
CA GLN A 3 -65.99 -8.40 14.20
C GLN A 3 -65.39 -8.91 12.87
N GLN A 4 -66.10 -8.67 11.77
CA GLN A 4 -65.55 -8.82 10.42
C GLN A 4 -64.48 -7.73 10.21
N PHE A 5 -63.22 -8.11 10.33
CA PHE A 5 -62.06 -7.20 10.16
C PHE A 5 -61.74 -6.87 8.71
N ALA A 6 -62.25 -7.61 7.71
CA ALA A 6 -62.05 -7.34 6.32
C ALA A 6 -63.24 -7.83 5.46
N LYS A 7 -63.54 -7.12 4.36
CA LYS A 7 -64.58 -7.49 3.38
C LYS A 7 -64.17 -8.69 2.52
N GLU A 8 -62.87 -8.92 2.35
CA GLU A 8 -62.33 -9.95 1.50
C GLU A 8 -60.99 -10.40 2.08
N THR A 9 -60.76 -11.71 2.19
CA THR A 9 -59.49 -12.29 2.61
C THR A 9 -58.87 -13.02 1.42
N LEU A 10 -57.74 -12.55 0.93
CA LEU A 10 -56.96 -13.22 -0.11
C LEU A 10 -55.87 -14.07 0.57
N PRO A 11 -55.75 -15.36 0.27
CA PRO A 11 -54.66 -16.19 0.77
C PRO A 11 -53.37 -15.77 0.06
N VAL A 12 -52.38 -15.37 0.85
CA VAL A 12 -51.05 -15.01 0.40
C VAL A 12 -50.05 -16.02 0.95
N SER A 13 -49.23 -16.59 0.08
CA SER A 13 -48.10 -17.44 0.52
C SER A 13 -47.10 -16.61 1.31
N LEU A 14 -46.77 -17.02 2.54
CA LEU A 14 -45.76 -16.33 3.36
C LEU A 14 -44.40 -16.29 2.68
N GLU A 15 -44.01 -17.36 1.97
CA GLU A 15 -42.78 -17.43 1.23
C GLU A 15 -42.73 -16.45 0.07
N GLU A 16 -43.81 -16.33 -0.68
CA GLU A 16 -43.91 -15.38 -1.80
C GLU A 16 -43.91 -13.92 -1.32
N GLU A 17 -44.65 -13.64 -0.26
CA GLU A 17 -44.69 -12.29 0.32
C GLU A 17 -43.33 -11.90 0.90
N MET A 18 -42.69 -12.77 1.65
CA MET A 18 -41.32 -12.53 2.17
C MET A 18 -40.31 -12.34 1.03
N ARG A 19 -40.37 -13.17 -0.02
CA ARG A 19 -39.47 -13.06 -1.17
C ARG A 19 -39.66 -11.72 -1.89
N LYS A 20 -40.89 -11.31 -2.12
CA LYS A 20 -41.22 -10.04 -2.75
C LYS A 20 -40.79 -8.86 -1.91
N SER A 21 -41.16 -8.85 -0.64
CA SER A 21 -40.82 -7.77 0.30
C SER A 21 -39.31 -7.64 0.49
N TYR A 22 -38.57 -8.77 0.55
CA TYR A 22 -37.09 -8.75 0.64
C TYR A 22 -36.45 -8.25 -0.65
N LEU A 23 -36.98 -8.63 -1.82
CA LEU A 23 -36.49 -8.11 -3.09
C LEU A 23 -36.76 -6.60 -3.22
N ASP A 24 -37.94 -6.14 -2.87
CA ASP A 24 -38.31 -4.72 -2.91
C ASP A 24 -37.43 -3.91 -1.95
N TYR A 25 -37.19 -4.43 -0.74
CA TYR A 25 -36.27 -3.81 0.21
C TYR A 25 -34.82 -3.79 -0.33
N ALA A 26 -34.32 -4.91 -0.85
CA ALA A 26 -32.98 -5.00 -1.41
C ALA A 26 -32.79 -4.02 -2.56
N MET A 27 -33.73 -3.95 -3.49
CA MET A 27 -33.70 -2.99 -4.61
C MET A 27 -33.73 -1.53 -4.11
N SER A 28 -34.58 -1.22 -3.13
CA SER A 28 -34.62 0.11 -2.53
C SER A 28 -33.26 0.50 -1.89
N VAL A 29 -32.61 -0.43 -1.19
CA VAL A 29 -31.28 -0.17 -0.58
C VAL A 29 -30.19 -0.05 -1.63
N ILE A 30 -30.20 -0.91 -2.65
CA ILE A 30 -29.17 -0.93 -3.71
C ILE A 30 -29.24 0.34 -4.55
N VAL A 31 -30.38 0.62 -5.16
CA VAL A 31 -30.55 1.71 -6.14
C VAL A 31 -30.85 3.04 -5.44
N GLY A 32 -31.70 3.01 -4.41
CA GLY A 32 -32.22 4.22 -3.75
C GLY A 32 -31.40 4.72 -2.56
N ARG A 33 -30.31 4.06 -2.15
CA ARG A 33 -29.62 4.45 -0.91
C ARG A 33 -28.09 4.32 -0.94
N ALA A 34 -27.56 3.10 -1.22
CA ALA A 34 -26.18 2.76 -0.90
C ALA A 34 -25.19 3.00 -2.04
N LEU A 35 -25.63 2.84 -3.28
CA LEU A 35 -24.73 2.92 -4.44
C LEU A 35 -24.84 4.28 -5.14
N PRO A 36 -23.69 4.81 -5.66
CA PRO A 36 -23.68 6.04 -6.44
C PRO A 36 -24.14 5.79 -7.89
N ASP A 37 -24.73 6.80 -8.51
CA ASP A 37 -24.95 6.82 -9.95
C ASP A 37 -23.62 7.09 -10.67
N VAL A 38 -23.30 6.33 -11.72
CA VAL A 38 -22.04 6.48 -12.45
C VAL A 38 -21.90 7.83 -13.14
N ARG A 39 -23.01 8.49 -13.47
CA ARG A 39 -23.06 9.75 -14.23
C ARG A 39 -22.63 10.96 -13.41
N ASP A 40 -23.11 11.09 -12.17
CA ASP A 40 -22.80 12.21 -11.28
C ASP A 40 -22.01 11.83 -10.01
N GLY A 41 -21.80 10.53 -9.78
CA GLY A 41 -21.05 10.03 -8.64
C GLY A 41 -21.71 10.22 -7.28
N LEU A 42 -23.02 10.55 -7.26
CA LEU A 42 -23.75 10.86 -6.04
C LEU A 42 -24.70 9.75 -5.65
N LYS A 43 -24.85 9.55 -4.34
CA LYS A 43 -25.97 8.82 -3.78
C LYS A 43 -27.20 9.75 -3.69
N PRO A 44 -28.43 9.19 -3.62
CA PRO A 44 -29.62 10.03 -3.53
C PRO A 44 -29.60 11.08 -2.43
N VAL A 45 -29.07 10.76 -1.25
CA VAL A 45 -28.99 11.72 -0.14
C VAL A 45 -28.09 12.92 -0.46
N HIS A 46 -26.92 12.69 -1.09
CA HIS A 46 -26.01 13.77 -1.48
C HIS A 46 -26.66 14.67 -2.52
N ARG A 47 -27.31 14.08 -3.52
CA ARG A 47 -28.00 14.81 -4.58
C ARG A 47 -29.14 15.67 -4.01
N ARG A 48 -29.93 15.13 -3.09
CA ARG A 48 -31.01 15.85 -2.42
C ARG A 48 -30.52 17.02 -1.55
N VAL A 49 -29.40 16.84 -0.86
CA VAL A 49 -28.78 17.92 -0.07
C VAL A 49 -28.34 19.07 -0.97
N LEU A 50 -27.59 18.77 -2.04
CA LEU A 50 -27.10 19.80 -2.97
C LEU A 50 -28.24 20.46 -3.73
N PHE A 51 -29.27 19.73 -4.09
CA PHE A 51 -30.45 20.27 -4.74
C PHE A 51 -31.24 21.21 -3.81
N ALA A 52 -31.44 20.84 -2.54
CA ALA A 52 -32.08 21.71 -1.56
C ALA A 52 -31.28 23.01 -1.31
N MET A 53 -29.96 22.91 -1.27
CA MET A 53 -29.09 24.08 -1.17
C MET A 53 -29.21 24.99 -2.41
N HIS A 54 -29.35 24.41 -3.59
CA HIS A 54 -29.58 25.15 -4.84
C HIS A 54 -30.92 25.89 -4.82
N GLU A 55 -32.00 25.21 -4.49
CA GLU A 55 -33.34 25.80 -4.39
C GLU A 55 -33.39 26.96 -3.36
N LEU A 56 -32.64 26.85 -2.27
CA LEU A 56 -32.51 27.91 -1.26
C LEU A 56 -31.51 29.00 -1.66
N SER A 57 -30.96 28.98 -2.88
CA SER A 57 -29.92 29.90 -3.34
C SER A 57 -28.77 30.03 -2.33
N ASN A 58 -28.33 28.87 -1.77
CA ASN A 58 -27.23 28.80 -0.80
C ASN A 58 -25.89 28.62 -1.52
N ASP A 59 -25.59 29.60 -2.38
CA ASP A 59 -24.45 29.56 -3.30
C ASP A 59 -23.13 29.93 -2.62
N TRP A 60 -22.01 29.54 -3.21
CA TRP A 60 -20.65 29.77 -2.73
C TRP A 60 -20.32 31.25 -2.46
N ASN A 61 -20.96 32.17 -3.18
CA ASN A 61 -20.75 33.63 -3.09
C ASN A 61 -21.84 34.33 -2.22
N LYS A 62 -22.71 33.56 -1.56
CA LYS A 62 -23.73 34.04 -0.67
C LYS A 62 -23.35 33.86 0.80
N ALA A 63 -24.13 34.43 1.70
CA ALA A 63 -23.96 34.19 3.12
C ALA A 63 -24.21 32.71 3.50
N TYR A 64 -23.48 32.25 4.49
CA TYR A 64 -23.74 30.94 5.09
C TYR A 64 -25.13 30.81 5.66
N LYS A 65 -25.71 29.63 5.60
CA LYS A 65 -26.97 29.29 6.28
C LYS A 65 -26.71 28.25 7.36
N LYS A 66 -27.54 28.25 8.41
CA LYS A 66 -27.46 27.23 9.46
C LYS A 66 -27.67 25.84 8.87
N SER A 67 -26.85 24.89 9.27
CA SER A 67 -26.95 23.50 8.82
C SER A 67 -28.32 22.91 9.10
N ALA A 68 -28.90 23.24 10.28
CA ALA A 68 -30.26 22.82 10.67
C ALA A 68 -31.34 23.29 9.69
N ARG A 69 -31.16 24.45 9.02
CA ARG A 69 -32.10 24.95 8.01
C ARG A 69 -32.10 24.04 6.79
N ILE A 70 -30.91 23.70 6.28
CA ILE A 70 -30.78 22.84 5.11
C ILE A 70 -31.28 21.43 5.41
N VAL A 71 -30.90 20.86 6.58
CA VAL A 71 -31.39 19.55 7.03
C VAL A 71 -32.92 19.53 7.08
N GLY A 72 -33.57 20.59 7.63
CA GLY A 72 -35.02 20.69 7.71
C GLY A 72 -35.68 20.67 6.32
N ASP A 73 -35.15 21.45 5.36
CA ASP A 73 -35.70 21.47 4.00
C ASP A 73 -35.50 20.12 3.27
N VAL A 74 -34.36 19.49 3.45
CA VAL A 74 -34.08 18.16 2.85
C VAL A 74 -35.05 17.10 3.36
N ILE A 75 -35.24 17.02 4.68
CA ILE A 75 -36.15 16.04 5.28
C ILE A 75 -37.60 16.33 4.91
N GLY A 76 -38.00 17.58 4.99
CA GLY A 76 -39.39 17.97 4.73
C GLY A 76 -39.83 17.77 3.27
N LYS A 77 -38.88 17.95 2.30
CA LYS A 77 -39.23 17.96 0.90
C LYS A 77 -38.79 16.71 0.12
N TYR A 78 -37.60 16.14 0.42
CA TYR A 78 -36.98 15.19 -0.47
C TYR A 78 -36.58 13.85 0.17
N HIS A 79 -36.18 13.85 1.47
CA HIS A 79 -35.56 12.70 2.09
C HIS A 79 -36.17 12.38 3.47
N PRO A 80 -37.25 11.56 3.51
CA PRO A 80 -38.03 11.28 4.74
C PRO A 80 -37.28 10.27 5.65
N HIS A 81 -36.09 10.59 6.07
CA HIS A 81 -35.23 9.79 6.97
C HIS A 81 -34.71 10.66 8.14
N GLY A 82 -33.99 10.06 9.08
CA GLY A 82 -33.50 10.76 10.27
C GLY A 82 -32.60 11.96 9.95
N ASP A 83 -32.76 13.05 10.70
CA ASP A 83 -31.98 14.30 10.60
C ASP A 83 -30.48 14.07 10.77
N THR A 84 -30.10 13.18 11.67
CA THR A 84 -28.70 12.82 11.92
C THR A 84 -28.03 12.28 10.65
N ALA A 85 -28.70 11.40 9.91
CA ALA A 85 -28.14 10.81 8.69
C ALA A 85 -27.90 11.87 7.59
N VAL A 86 -28.81 12.84 7.46
CA VAL A 86 -28.67 13.95 6.51
C VAL A 86 -27.54 14.89 6.97
N TYR A 87 -27.50 15.21 8.26
CA TYR A 87 -26.44 16.07 8.80
C TYR A 87 -25.05 15.44 8.67
N ASP A 88 -24.91 14.14 9.00
CA ASP A 88 -23.64 13.41 8.84
C ASP A 88 -23.17 13.39 7.38
N THR A 89 -24.12 13.32 6.43
CA THR A 89 -23.81 13.43 5.02
C THR A 89 -23.26 14.80 4.66
N ILE A 90 -23.88 15.87 5.16
CA ILE A 90 -23.39 17.25 4.98
C ILE A 90 -22.00 17.41 5.59
N VAL A 91 -21.79 16.91 6.81
CA VAL A 91 -20.50 16.96 7.50
C VAL A 91 -19.41 16.32 6.66
N ARG A 92 -19.65 15.13 6.14
CA ARG A 92 -18.67 14.44 5.27
C ARG A 92 -18.36 15.21 3.99
N MET A 93 -19.35 15.85 3.37
CA MET A 93 -19.15 16.69 2.19
C MET A 93 -18.34 17.98 2.48
N ALA A 94 -18.28 18.43 3.74
CA ALA A 94 -17.53 19.59 4.18
C ALA A 94 -16.11 19.26 4.71
N GLN A 95 -15.83 17.99 5.02
CA GLN A 95 -14.54 17.56 5.57
C GLN A 95 -13.49 17.41 4.46
N ASP A 96 -12.39 18.15 4.55
CA ASP A 96 -11.27 18.13 3.60
C ASP A 96 -10.38 16.87 3.71
N PHE A 97 -10.51 16.12 4.81
CA PHE A 97 -9.89 14.81 5.00
C PHE A 97 -10.79 13.63 4.59
N SER A 98 -12.06 13.88 4.26
CA SER A 98 -13.02 12.87 3.80
C SER A 98 -13.23 12.89 2.30
N LEU A 99 -13.32 14.08 1.70
CA LEU A 99 -13.44 14.28 0.26
C LEU A 99 -12.19 14.95 -0.31
N ARG A 100 -11.73 14.48 -1.46
CA ARG A 100 -10.60 15.07 -2.16
C ARG A 100 -10.90 16.49 -2.65
N TYR A 101 -12.14 16.73 -3.10
CA TYR A 101 -12.70 18.03 -3.46
C TYR A 101 -14.03 18.20 -2.75
N THR A 102 -14.05 19.02 -1.72
CA THR A 102 -15.24 19.22 -0.89
C THR A 102 -16.37 19.87 -1.67
N LEU A 103 -17.60 19.37 -1.48
CA LEU A 103 -18.80 19.86 -2.16
C LEU A 103 -19.57 20.89 -1.32
N VAL A 104 -19.32 20.93 -0.03
CA VAL A 104 -19.91 21.87 0.94
C VAL A 104 -18.79 22.69 1.55
N ASP A 105 -18.99 24.01 1.60
CA ASP A 105 -18.16 24.96 2.33
C ASP A 105 -18.79 25.19 3.72
N GLY A 106 -18.11 24.71 4.77
CA GLY A 106 -18.59 24.72 6.16
C GLY A 106 -17.90 25.78 7.01
N GLN A 107 -18.67 26.41 7.89
CA GLN A 107 -18.17 27.30 8.93
C GLN A 107 -18.54 26.76 10.31
N GLY A 108 -17.54 26.53 11.15
CA GLY A 108 -17.68 25.94 12.48
C GLY A 108 -16.85 24.66 12.64
N ASN A 109 -17.20 23.85 13.61
CA ASN A 109 -16.52 22.58 13.86
C ASN A 109 -17.22 21.43 13.13
N PHE A 110 -16.58 20.88 12.11
CA PHE A 110 -17.03 19.72 11.33
C PHE A 110 -16.25 18.44 11.64
N GLY A 111 -15.64 18.36 12.83
CA GLY A 111 -14.83 17.21 13.23
C GLY A 111 -13.36 17.34 12.84
N SER A 112 -12.59 16.33 13.18
CA SER A 112 -11.15 16.28 12.91
C SER A 112 -10.68 14.88 12.53
N VAL A 113 -9.43 14.77 12.10
CA VAL A 113 -8.75 13.49 11.84
C VAL A 113 -8.60 12.65 13.13
N ASP A 114 -8.75 13.25 14.30
CA ASP A 114 -8.77 12.56 15.60
C ASP A 114 -10.09 11.85 15.91
N GLY A 115 -11.07 11.97 15.01
CA GLY A 115 -12.38 11.36 15.18
C GLY A 115 -13.32 12.17 16.07
N ASP A 116 -13.01 13.45 16.32
CA ASP A 116 -13.92 14.35 17.00
C ASP A 116 -15.22 14.49 16.19
N ASN A 117 -16.34 14.47 16.89
CA ASN A 117 -17.62 14.68 16.26
C ASN A 117 -17.78 16.14 15.82
N ALA A 118 -18.54 16.33 14.74
CA ALA A 118 -18.97 17.66 14.36
C ALA A 118 -19.86 18.29 15.48
N ALA A 119 -19.83 19.61 15.59
CA ALA A 119 -20.74 20.33 16.45
C ALA A 119 -22.20 20.09 16.00
N ALA A 120 -23.16 20.22 16.91
CA ALA A 120 -24.58 20.06 16.57
C ALA A 120 -24.99 21.02 15.44
N MET A 121 -25.90 20.59 14.57
CA MET A 121 -26.32 21.32 13.35
C MET A 121 -26.85 22.73 13.58
N ARG A 122 -27.25 23.06 14.81
CA ARG A 122 -27.65 24.41 15.21
C ARG A 122 -26.48 25.40 15.34
N TYR A 123 -25.25 24.91 15.50
CA TYR A 123 -24.06 25.74 15.65
C TYR A 123 -23.28 25.90 14.36
N THR A 124 -23.32 24.91 13.46
CA THR A 124 -22.60 24.94 12.19
C THR A 124 -23.38 25.66 11.11
N GLU A 125 -22.66 26.25 10.17
CA GLU A 125 -23.21 26.97 9.03
C GLU A 125 -22.56 26.42 7.75
N ILE A 126 -23.33 26.39 6.66
CA ILE A 126 -22.91 25.83 5.39
C ILE A 126 -23.36 26.67 4.20
N ARG A 127 -22.65 26.50 3.10
CA ARG A 127 -23.02 26.89 1.74
C ARG A 127 -22.42 25.93 0.74
N MET A 128 -22.90 25.95 -0.51
CA MET A 128 -22.29 25.13 -1.54
C MET A 128 -20.83 25.57 -1.79
N ALA A 129 -19.93 24.63 -1.97
CA ALA A 129 -18.60 24.94 -2.47
C ALA A 129 -18.66 25.34 -3.95
N LYS A 130 -17.70 26.14 -4.43
CA LYS A 130 -17.67 26.60 -5.81
C LYS A 130 -17.73 25.43 -6.83
N ILE A 131 -17.04 24.34 -6.57
CA ILE A 131 -17.02 23.16 -7.43
C ILE A 131 -18.38 22.45 -7.51
N ALA A 132 -19.20 22.51 -6.45
CA ALA A 132 -20.51 21.88 -6.44
C ALA A 132 -21.46 22.50 -7.49
N HIS A 133 -21.29 23.79 -7.84
CA HIS A 133 -22.05 24.42 -8.90
C HIS A 133 -21.80 23.79 -10.27
N GLU A 134 -20.63 23.20 -10.50
CA GLU A 134 -20.32 22.48 -11.75
C GLU A 134 -21.05 21.13 -11.85
N LEU A 135 -21.55 20.58 -10.75
CA LEU A 135 -22.45 19.42 -10.75
C LEU A 135 -23.87 19.82 -11.18
N LEU A 136 -24.32 21.02 -10.79
CA LEU A 136 -25.68 21.55 -11.00
C LEU A 136 -25.81 22.46 -12.24
N ALA A 137 -24.68 22.67 -12.92
CA ALA A 137 -24.65 23.60 -14.07
C ALA A 137 -25.63 23.19 -15.15
N ASP A 138 -26.44 24.17 -15.62
CA ASP A 138 -27.47 23.98 -16.63
C ASP A 138 -28.66 23.06 -16.19
N LEU A 139 -28.90 22.89 -14.89
CA LEU A 139 -30.01 22.10 -14.35
C LEU A 139 -31.36 22.69 -14.76
N ASP A 140 -31.47 24.01 -14.88
CA ASP A 140 -32.63 24.77 -15.32
C ASP A 140 -32.94 24.66 -16.83
N LYS A 141 -32.07 23.97 -17.60
CA LYS A 141 -32.19 23.86 -19.06
C LYS A 141 -32.70 22.50 -19.54
N GLU A 142 -33.48 21.80 -18.75
CA GLU A 142 -34.06 20.48 -19.09
C GLU A 142 -33.01 19.43 -19.47
N THR A 143 -31.78 19.55 -18.96
CA THR A 143 -30.63 18.69 -19.31
C THR A 143 -30.74 17.26 -18.73
N VAL A 144 -31.53 17.10 -17.67
CA VAL A 144 -31.76 15.85 -16.96
C VAL A 144 -33.21 15.69 -16.61
N ASP A 145 -33.63 14.44 -16.32
CA ASP A 145 -34.98 14.14 -15.93
C ASP A 145 -35.25 14.42 -14.46
N PHE A 146 -36.45 14.88 -14.17
CA PHE A 146 -36.99 15.10 -12.83
C PHE A 146 -38.04 14.03 -12.53
N GLY A 147 -38.06 13.60 -11.29
CA GLY A 147 -39.08 12.68 -10.78
C GLY A 147 -39.79 13.25 -9.57
N PRO A 148 -40.96 12.70 -9.18
CA PRO A 148 -41.64 13.10 -7.96
C PRO A 148 -40.83 12.71 -6.73
N ASN A 149 -40.92 13.52 -5.65
CA ASN A 149 -40.43 13.16 -4.35
C ASN A 149 -41.27 12.00 -3.73
N TYR A 150 -41.01 11.67 -2.46
CA TYR A 150 -41.67 10.55 -1.77
C TYR A 150 -43.19 10.67 -1.61
N ASP A 151 -43.77 11.88 -1.63
CA ASP A 151 -45.24 12.14 -1.47
C ASP A 151 -45.88 12.75 -2.75
N GLY A 152 -45.08 13.00 -3.78
CA GLY A 152 -45.54 13.60 -5.04
C GLY A 152 -45.79 15.11 -4.97
N SER A 153 -45.46 15.79 -3.85
CA SER A 153 -45.66 17.23 -3.69
C SER A 153 -44.60 18.08 -4.38
N GLU A 154 -43.41 17.56 -4.51
CA GLU A 154 -42.26 18.23 -5.11
C GLU A 154 -41.60 17.37 -6.18
N HIS A 155 -40.75 17.98 -7.02
CA HIS A 155 -39.96 17.27 -8.01
C HIS A 155 -38.48 17.42 -7.69
N GLU A 156 -37.71 16.35 -7.87
CA GLU A 156 -36.28 16.31 -7.68
C GLU A 156 -35.56 15.76 -8.92
N PRO A 157 -34.31 16.19 -9.22
CA PRO A 157 -33.57 15.65 -10.35
C PRO A 157 -33.14 14.21 -10.04
N LEU A 158 -33.32 13.32 -11.02
CA LEU A 158 -32.90 11.92 -10.90
C LEU A 158 -31.37 11.76 -10.96
N VAL A 159 -30.69 12.71 -11.63
CA VAL A 159 -29.25 12.80 -11.78
C VAL A 159 -28.86 14.26 -12.01
N PHE A 160 -27.64 14.67 -11.65
CA PHE A 160 -27.14 15.98 -11.99
C PHE A 160 -26.45 16.02 -13.36
N PRO A 161 -26.49 17.20 -14.05
CA PRO A 161 -25.82 17.37 -15.34
C PRO A 161 -24.28 17.51 -15.23
N ALA A 162 -23.70 16.98 -14.22
CA ALA A 162 -22.29 17.06 -13.79
C ALA A 162 -21.26 17.36 -14.91
N ARG A 163 -20.51 18.45 -14.77
CA ARG A 163 -19.48 18.85 -15.74
C ARG A 163 -18.12 18.19 -15.51
N PHE A 164 -17.94 17.50 -14.38
CA PHE A 164 -16.72 16.75 -14.07
C PHE A 164 -17.05 15.35 -13.54
N PRO A 165 -16.17 14.37 -13.70
CA PRO A 165 -16.39 12.98 -13.32
C PRO A 165 -16.28 12.76 -11.80
N ASN A 166 -17.25 13.24 -11.05
CA ASN A 166 -17.25 13.27 -9.59
C ASN A 166 -17.07 11.88 -8.96
N LEU A 167 -17.56 10.81 -9.59
CA LEU A 167 -17.40 9.45 -9.08
C LEU A 167 -15.93 9.06 -8.92
N LEU A 168 -15.08 9.40 -9.89
CA LEU A 168 -13.64 9.14 -9.81
C LEU A 168 -12.92 10.17 -8.93
N VAL A 169 -13.29 11.43 -9.05
CA VAL A 169 -12.58 12.53 -8.38
C VAL A 169 -12.75 12.48 -6.87
N ASN A 170 -13.95 12.23 -6.37
CA ASN A 170 -14.24 12.12 -4.93
C ASN A 170 -14.39 10.68 -4.43
N GLY A 171 -14.55 9.73 -5.34
CA GLY A 171 -14.84 8.36 -4.96
C GLY A 171 -16.21 8.16 -4.32
N SER A 172 -16.48 6.98 -3.86
CA SER A 172 -17.68 6.64 -3.09
C SER A 172 -17.48 5.35 -2.32
N SER A 173 -18.04 5.24 -1.12
CA SER A 173 -18.07 3.99 -0.35
C SER A 173 -19.49 3.72 0.16
N GLY A 174 -19.92 2.47 0.15
CA GLY A 174 -21.26 2.12 0.62
C GLY A 174 -21.48 0.61 0.68
N ILE A 175 -22.34 0.19 1.60
CA ILE A 175 -22.72 -1.20 1.81
C ILE A 175 -24.20 -1.33 1.48
N ALA A 176 -24.53 -2.18 0.51
CA ALA A 176 -25.88 -2.53 0.11
C ALA A 176 -26.19 -3.98 0.49
N VAL A 177 -27.36 -4.46 0.11
CA VAL A 177 -27.73 -5.86 0.31
C VAL A 177 -27.00 -6.74 -0.71
N GLY A 178 -26.15 -7.63 -0.24
CA GLY A 178 -25.40 -8.58 -1.08
C GLY A 178 -24.25 -7.98 -1.90
N MET A 179 -24.01 -6.67 -1.81
CA MET A 179 -22.90 -6.00 -2.51
C MET A 179 -22.43 -4.75 -1.78
N ALA A 180 -21.24 -4.32 -2.10
CA ALA A 180 -20.66 -3.08 -1.58
C ALA A 180 -19.97 -2.32 -2.71
N THR A 181 -19.81 -1.01 -2.54
CA THR A 181 -18.96 -0.19 -3.40
C THR A 181 -17.86 0.47 -2.56
N ASN A 182 -16.67 0.59 -3.13
CA ASN A 182 -15.55 1.29 -2.51
C ASN A 182 -14.64 1.82 -3.62
N ILE A 183 -14.92 3.03 -4.08
CA ILE A 183 -14.22 3.68 -5.18
C ILE A 183 -13.31 4.74 -4.58
N PRO A 184 -11.98 4.67 -4.82
CA PRO A 184 -11.06 5.64 -4.28
C PRO A 184 -11.14 6.99 -4.98
N PRO A 185 -10.81 8.11 -4.31
CA PRO A 185 -10.70 9.41 -4.93
C PRO A 185 -9.46 9.53 -5.82
N HIS A 186 -9.50 10.45 -6.80
CA HIS A 186 -8.42 10.67 -7.77
C HIS A 186 -8.15 12.17 -7.98
N ASN A 187 -7.00 12.47 -8.55
CA ASN A 187 -6.64 13.83 -8.92
C ASN A 187 -7.48 14.34 -10.10
N MET A 188 -8.01 15.56 -9.98
CA MET A 188 -8.87 16.17 -11.01
C MET A 188 -8.17 16.28 -12.35
N SER A 189 -6.94 16.78 -12.36
CA SER A 189 -6.19 16.99 -13.61
C SER A 189 -5.94 15.68 -14.35
N GLU A 190 -5.54 14.62 -13.63
CA GLU A 190 -5.28 13.30 -14.20
C GLU A 190 -6.54 12.68 -14.81
N VAL A 191 -7.67 12.73 -14.09
CA VAL A 191 -8.94 12.16 -14.57
C VAL A 191 -9.48 12.96 -15.76
N VAL A 192 -9.39 14.30 -15.73
CA VAL A 192 -9.80 15.13 -16.85
C VAL A 192 -8.92 14.88 -18.07
N ASP A 193 -7.60 14.72 -17.89
CA ASP A 193 -6.69 14.38 -18.98
C ASP A 193 -7.02 13.03 -19.62
N ALA A 194 -7.40 12.04 -18.81
CA ALA A 194 -7.90 10.75 -19.29
C ALA A 194 -9.21 10.88 -20.06
N CYS A 195 -10.15 11.71 -19.59
CA CYS A 195 -11.39 12.00 -20.31
C CYS A 195 -11.11 12.67 -21.66
N LEU A 196 -10.22 13.65 -21.72
CA LEU A 196 -9.81 14.35 -22.95
C LEU A 196 -9.12 13.41 -23.95
N ALA A 197 -8.27 12.51 -23.45
CA ALA A 197 -7.61 11.51 -24.27
C ALA A 197 -8.62 10.54 -24.90
N LEU A 198 -9.57 10.03 -24.11
CA LEU A 198 -10.61 9.11 -24.58
C LEU A 198 -11.60 9.80 -25.53
N LEU A 199 -11.88 11.11 -25.34
CA LEU A 199 -12.67 11.91 -26.29
C LEU A 199 -12.02 12.00 -27.67
N LYS A 200 -10.67 12.13 -27.71
CA LYS A 200 -9.90 12.20 -28.96
C LYS A 200 -9.73 10.85 -29.63
N ASN A 201 -9.58 9.80 -28.84
CA ASN A 201 -9.40 8.42 -29.31
C ASN A 201 -10.30 7.46 -28.52
N PRO A 202 -11.54 7.20 -28.95
CA PRO A 202 -12.47 6.28 -28.27
C PRO A 202 -11.97 4.84 -28.17
N GLU A 203 -11.08 4.42 -29.07
CA GLU A 203 -10.48 3.08 -29.10
C GLU A 203 -9.24 2.94 -28.19
N MET A 204 -8.92 3.97 -27.39
CA MET A 204 -7.80 3.94 -26.45
C MET A 204 -7.89 2.74 -25.51
N ASP A 205 -6.76 2.04 -25.34
CA ASP A 205 -6.66 0.91 -24.41
C ASP A 205 -6.65 1.36 -22.95
N ILE A 206 -7.09 0.47 -22.06
CA ILE A 206 -7.13 0.72 -20.63
C ILE A 206 -5.73 0.96 -20.05
N GLU A 207 -4.69 0.34 -20.60
CA GLU A 207 -3.31 0.54 -20.15
C GLU A 207 -2.84 1.98 -20.38
N GLN A 208 -3.20 2.58 -21.51
CA GLN A 208 -2.91 3.97 -21.82
C GLN A 208 -3.66 4.94 -20.88
N LEU A 209 -4.87 4.58 -20.46
CA LEU A 209 -5.62 5.35 -19.45
C LEU A 209 -4.97 5.24 -18.07
N ILE A 210 -4.41 4.08 -17.72
CA ILE A 210 -3.68 3.87 -16.46
C ILE A 210 -2.38 4.70 -16.41
N GLU A 211 -1.76 4.98 -17.55
CA GLU A 211 -0.61 5.90 -17.60
C GLU A 211 -1.00 7.34 -17.26
N LEU A 212 -2.21 7.76 -17.65
CA LEU A 212 -2.73 9.11 -17.35
C LEU A 212 -3.28 9.23 -15.92
N VAL A 213 -3.86 8.13 -15.39
CA VAL A 213 -4.37 8.04 -14.02
C VAL A 213 -3.61 6.93 -13.30
N PRO A 214 -2.37 7.17 -12.85
CA PRO A 214 -1.49 6.11 -12.38
C PRO A 214 -1.95 5.46 -11.06
N ALA A 215 -2.63 6.22 -10.20
CA ALA A 215 -3.10 5.76 -8.91
C ALA A 215 -4.18 6.69 -8.32
N PRO A 216 -4.92 6.26 -7.29
CA PRO A 216 -5.75 7.15 -6.48
C PRO A 216 -4.98 8.34 -5.91
N ASP A 217 -5.67 9.40 -5.54
CA ASP A 217 -5.12 10.58 -4.88
C ASP A 217 -5.95 10.91 -3.64
N PHE A 218 -5.46 10.50 -2.49
CA PHE A 218 -6.21 10.60 -1.24
C PHE A 218 -6.16 12.01 -0.64
N PRO A 219 -7.24 12.48 0.00
CA PRO A 219 -7.29 13.82 0.61
C PRO A 219 -6.27 13.98 1.75
N THR A 220 -5.94 12.91 2.46
CA THR A 220 -4.96 12.86 3.56
C THR A 220 -3.53 12.66 3.11
N ALA A 221 -3.28 12.68 1.79
CA ALA A 221 -1.97 12.49 1.17
C ALA A 221 -1.33 11.11 1.46
N GLY A 222 -0.16 11.04 2.08
CA GLY A 222 0.55 9.80 2.35
C GLY A 222 1.18 9.16 1.12
N PHE A 223 1.69 7.94 1.29
CA PHE A 223 2.29 7.16 0.22
C PHE A 223 1.34 6.08 -0.30
N ILE A 224 1.36 5.86 -1.61
CA ILE A 224 0.81 4.66 -2.26
C ILE A 224 1.99 3.71 -2.50
N TYR A 225 1.96 2.54 -1.86
CA TYR A 225 3.06 1.59 -1.86
C TYR A 225 2.80 0.45 -2.83
N GLY A 226 3.39 0.54 -4.02
CA GLY A 226 3.20 -0.42 -5.13
C GLY A 226 1.96 -0.15 -5.97
N LEU A 227 2.06 -0.44 -7.26
CA LEU A 227 1.01 -0.19 -8.25
C LEU A 227 0.27 -1.44 -8.74
N ALA A 228 0.73 -2.63 -8.38
CA ALA A 228 0.15 -3.89 -8.90
C ALA A 228 -1.35 -4.02 -8.60
N GLY A 229 -1.73 -3.82 -7.33
CA GLY A 229 -3.13 -3.91 -6.93
C GLY A 229 -4.00 -2.74 -7.41
N VAL A 230 -3.40 -1.56 -7.66
CA VAL A 230 -4.07 -0.41 -8.29
C VAL A 230 -4.41 -0.75 -9.75
N LYS A 231 -3.43 -1.24 -10.52
CA LYS A 231 -3.62 -1.62 -11.92
C LYS A 231 -4.65 -2.74 -12.08
N GLU A 232 -4.61 -3.72 -11.19
CA GLU A 232 -5.63 -4.78 -11.15
C GLU A 232 -7.03 -4.19 -10.90
N GLY A 233 -7.15 -3.28 -9.92
CA GLY A 233 -8.41 -2.58 -9.62
C GLY A 233 -8.96 -1.81 -10.81
N TYR A 234 -8.11 -1.12 -11.56
CA TYR A 234 -8.53 -0.37 -12.74
C TYR A 234 -8.92 -1.25 -13.92
N ARG A 235 -8.27 -2.42 -14.09
CA ARG A 235 -8.61 -3.40 -15.16
C ARG A 235 -9.88 -4.17 -14.87
N THR A 236 -10.08 -4.59 -13.64
CA THR A 236 -11.13 -5.55 -13.28
C THR A 236 -12.26 -4.94 -12.45
N GLY A 237 -12.10 -3.74 -11.94
CA GLY A 237 -12.98 -3.10 -10.97
C GLY A 237 -12.75 -3.56 -9.53
N ARG A 238 -11.83 -4.52 -9.28
CA ARG A 238 -11.46 -5.01 -7.93
C ARG A 238 -9.95 -5.06 -7.77
N GLY A 239 -9.46 -4.49 -6.66
CA GLY A 239 -8.04 -4.45 -6.38
C GLY A 239 -7.75 -3.99 -4.96
N ARG A 240 -6.47 -3.85 -4.64
CA ARG A 240 -6.03 -3.42 -3.31
C ARG A 240 -4.94 -2.37 -3.44
N VAL A 241 -5.17 -1.20 -2.85
CA VAL A 241 -4.17 -0.14 -2.73
C VAL A 241 -3.54 -0.23 -1.34
N VAL A 242 -2.24 -0.31 -1.27
CA VAL A 242 -1.51 -0.23 0.01
C VAL A 242 -1.12 1.23 0.24
N MET A 243 -1.54 1.78 1.36
CA MET A 243 -1.25 3.15 1.78
C MET A 243 -0.30 3.14 2.96
N ARG A 244 0.65 4.07 3.01
CA ARG A 244 1.57 4.29 4.13
C ARG A 244 1.52 5.73 4.61
N ALA A 245 1.70 5.90 5.91
CA ALA A 245 1.94 7.22 6.51
C ALA A 245 3.22 7.84 5.94
N ARG A 246 3.22 9.16 5.74
CA ARG A 246 4.45 9.92 5.46
C ARG A 246 5.14 10.22 6.78
N THR A 247 6.42 9.87 6.84
CA THR A 247 7.24 10.06 8.04
C THR A 247 8.60 10.59 7.68
N HIS A 248 9.23 11.27 8.62
CA HIS A 248 10.64 11.62 8.57
C HIS A 248 11.29 11.45 9.95
N PHE A 249 12.60 11.47 10.01
CA PHE A 249 13.36 11.35 11.26
C PHE A 249 13.89 12.71 11.69
N GLU A 250 13.83 12.97 12.98
CA GLU A 250 14.44 14.14 13.60
C GLU A 250 15.36 13.71 14.74
N ASP A 251 16.51 14.37 14.87
CA ASP A 251 17.42 14.19 15.99
C ASP A 251 16.95 15.00 17.19
N ILE A 252 16.85 14.39 18.37
CA ILE A 252 16.39 15.05 19.60
C ILE A 252 17.57 15.29 20.55
N GLY A 253 17.77 16.54 20.95
CA GLY A 253 18.76 16.92 21.94
C GLY A 253 20.21 16.94 21.42
N LYS A 254 21.20 16.71 22.32
CA LYS A 254 22.61 16.69 21.94
C LYS A 254 23.08 15.28 21.55
N GLY A 255 22.60 14.77 20.40
CA GLY A 255 23.08 13.53 19.79
C GLY A 255 22.56 12.22 20.41
N ASP A 256 22.45 11.16 19.60
CA ASP A 256 22.10 9.75 19.91
C ASP A 256 20.62 9.42 20.20
N ARG A 257 19.67 10.36 20.11
CA ARG A 257 18.25 10.06 20.20
C ARG A 257 17.54 10.59 18.96
N GLN A 258 16.73 9.75 18.33
CA GLN A 258 15.93 10.11 17.18
C GLN A 258 14.43 10.04 17.51
N ALA A 259 13.62 10.75 16.74
CA ALA A 259 12.19 10.61 16.73
C ALA A 259 11.69 10.30 15.33
N ILE A 260 10.64 9.50 15.26
CA ILE A 260 9.84 9.30 14.05
C ILE A 260 8.72 10.32 14.09
N ILE A 261 8.69 11.23 13.12
CA ILE A 261 7.65 12.23 12.96
C ILE A 261 6.67 11.73 11.90
N ILE A 262 5.39 11.72 12.22
CA ILE A 262 4.31 11.39 11.28
C ILE A 262 3.70 12.70 10.79
N ASP A 263 3.84 12.98 9.49
CA ASP A 263 3.33 14.19 8.84
C ASP A 263 1.98 13.96 8.19
N GLU A 264 1.73 12.75 7.66
CA GLU A 264 0.51 12.39 6.94
C GLU A 264 0.13 10.95 7.28
N LEU A 265 -1.17 10.68 7.31
CA LEU A 265 -1.74 9.37 7.62
C LEU A 265 -2.41 8.73 6.41
N PRO A 266 -2.50 7.39 6.35
CA PRO A 266 -3.33 6.72 5.37
C PRO A 266 -4.78 7.19 5.44
N TYR A 267 -5.46 7.20 4.30
CA TYR A 267 -6.85 7.61 4.19
C TYR A 267 -7.76 6.79 5.11
N GLN A 268 -8.69 7.47 5.80
CA GLN A 268 -9.65 6.90 6.77
C GLN A 268 -9.01 6.36 8.07
N VAL A 269 -7.76 6.64 8.35
CA VAL A 269 -7.11 6.28 9.63
C VAL A 269 -7.33 7.42 10.64
N ASN A 270 -7.79 7.05 11.83
CA ASN A 270 -7.97 7.96 12.97
C ASN A 270 -6.64 8.12 13.71
N LYS A 271 -6.13 9.36 13.82
CA LYS A 271 -4.83 9.67 14.44
C LYS A 271 -4.81 9.29 15.93
N ALA A 272 -5.81 9.69 16.69
CA ALA A 272 -5.86 9.43 18.14
C ALA A 272 -5.90 7.91 18.43
N THR A 273 -6.72 7.17 17.70
CA THR A 273 -6.81 5.70 17.83
C THR A 273 -5.49 5.03 17.46
N LEU A 274 -4.80 5.50 16.41
CA LEU A 274 -3.49 4.99 16.01
C LEU A 274 -2.44 5.19 17.12
N LEU A 275 -2.35 6.42 17.67
CA LEU A 275 -1.39 6.74 18.72
C LEU A 275 -1.68 5.95 20.02
N MET A 276 -2.95 5.79 20.38
CA MET A 276 -3.35 4.93 21.50
C MET A 276 -2.93 3.48 21.28
N LYS A 277 -3.15 2.93 20.10
CA LYS A 277 -2.76 1.56 19.73
C LYS A 277 -1.26 1.35 19.85
N ILE A 278 -0.45 2.29 19.35
CA ILE A 278 1.01 2.24 19.47
C ILE A 278 1.40 2.27 20.97
N GLY A 279 0.79 3.14 21.79
CA GLY A 279 1.02 3.20 23.23
C GLY A 279 0.65 1.90 23.98
N GLU A 280 -0.42 1.22 23.56
CA GLU A 280 -0.77 -0.11 24.08
C GLU A 280 0.28 -1.15 23.74
N MET A 281 0.74 -1.20 22.49
CA MET A 281 1.77 -2.14 22.04
C MET A 281 3.10 -1.95 22.77
N VAL A 282 3.45 -0.71 23.12
CA VAL A 282 4.63 -0.41 23.96
C VAL A 282 4.44 -0.93 25.39
N ARG A 283 3.26 -0.73 25.99
CA ARG A 283 2.94 -1.24 27.34
C ARG A 283 2.92 -2.77 27.39
N GLU A 284 2.43 -3.42 26.36
CA GLU A 284 2.40 -4.88 26.21
C GLU A 284 3.77 -5.47 25.82
N LYS A 285 4.80 -4.64 25.63
CA LYS A 285 6.13 -5.04 25.15
C LYS A 285 6.14 -5.76 23.80
N ARG A 286 5.17 -5.46 22.96
CA ARG A 286 5.12 -5.95 21.57
C ARG A 286 6.04 -5.14 20.66
N ILE A 287 6.21 -3.86 20.99
CA ILE A 287 7.20 -2.97 20.37
C ILE A 287 8.05 -2.41 21.51
N GLU A 288 9.34 -2.62 21.41
CA GLU A 288 10.33 -2.04 22.31
C GLU A 288 11.08 -0.90 21.60
N GLY A 289 11.77 -0.06 22.34
CA GLY A 289 12.56 1.03 21.73
C GLY A 289 11.87 2.39 21.67
N ILE A 290 10.57 2.49 21.96
CA ILE A 290 9.85 3.76 22.05
C ILE A 290 9.95 4.31 23.46
N SER A 291 10.29 5.61 23.58
CA SER A 291 10.41 6.35 24.85
C SER A 291 9.15 7.11 25.19
N GLU A 292 8.63 7.89 24.24
CA GLU A 292 7.46 8.75 24.40
C GLU A 292 6.66 8.88 23.09
N ILE A 293 5.37 9.08 23.22
CA ILE A 293 4.46 9.32 22.08
C ILE A 293 3.65 10.57 22.44
N ARG A 294 3.67 11.59 21.58
CA ARG A 294 2.87 12.81 21.76
C ARG A 294 2.35 13.36 20.44
N ASP A 295 1.26 14.06 20.51
CA ASP A 295 0.66 14.78 19.40
C ASP A 295 1.02 16.26 19.49
N GLU A 296 1.74 16.75 18.49
CA GLU A 296 2.14 18.16 18.35
C GLU A 296 1.43 18.83 17.17
N SER A 297 0.34 18.23 16.67
CA SER A 297 -0.42 18.77 15.54
C SER A 297 -1.03 20.12 15.90
N ASP A 298 -0.93 21.09 14.99
CA ASP A 298 -1.49 22.42 15.13
C ASP A 298 -2.12 22.92 13.81
N LYS A 299 -2.38 24.22 13.71
CA LYS A 299 -2.95 24.86 12.51
C LYS A 299 -2.03 24.80 11.29
N SER A 300 -0.73 24.57 11.47
CA SER A 300 0.24 24.44 10.38
C SER A 300 0.28 23.05 9.76
N GLY A 301 -0.26 22.05 10.44
CA GLY A 301 -0.34 20.69 9.92
C GLY A 301 -0.33 19.62 11.00
N MET A 302 -0.38 18.36 10.53
CA MET A 302 -0.25 17.17 11.38
C MET A 302 1.20 16.98 11.78
N ARG A 303 1.43 16.69 13.05
CA ARG A 303 2.74 16.34 13.60
C ARG A 303 2.57 15.42 14.81
N ALA A 304 2.64 14.13 14.59
CA ALA A 304 2.69 13.15 15.68
C ALA A 304 4.13 12.68 15.88
N VAL A 305 4.62 12.73 17.09
CA VAL A 305 6.01 12.49 17.47
C VAL A 305 6.13 11.19 18.24
N ILE A 306 6.96 10.28 17.76
CA ILE A 306 7.32 9.03 18.42
C ILE A 306 8.82 9.11 18.76
N GLU A 307 9.15 9.43 20.00
CA GLU A 307 10.53 9.47 20.47
C GLU A 307 11.09 8.08 20.73
N LEU A 308 12.28 7.81 20.25
CA LEU A 308 12.97 6.55 20.43
C LEU A 308 13.87 6.58 21.66
N LYS A 309 14.14 5.41 22.24
CA LYS A 309 15.17 5.24 23.25
C LYS A 309 16.55 5.41 22.61
N ARG A 310 17.53 5.71 23.44
CA ARG A 310 18.92 5.88 23.01
C ARG A 310 19.48 4.60 22.40
N GLY A 311 20.10 4.71 21.23
CA GLY A 311 20.76 3.59 20.54
C GLY A 311 19.80 2.70 19.72
N GLU A 312 18.52 3.04 19.63
CA GLU A 312 17.56 2.28 18.81
C GLU A 312 17.65 2.67 17.32
N ASN A 313 17.41 1.71 16.45
CA ASN A 313 17.40 1.92 15.02
C ASN A 313 16.01 2.38 14.56
N ALA A 314 15.92 3.62 14.07
CA ALA A 314 14.66 4.24 13.66
C ALA A 314 13.99 3.53 12.47
N ASP A 315 14.76 3.05 11.49
CA ASP A 315 14.23 2.35 10.31
C ASP A 315 13.57 1.03 10.69
N VAL A 316 14.19 0.25 11.58
CA VAL A 316 13.66 -1.03 12.08
C VAL A 316 12.35 -0.80 12.83
N LEU A 317 12.30 0.19 13.72
CA LEU A 317 11.08 0.54 14.44
C LEU A 317 9.99 1.05 13.52
N LEU A 318 10.32 1.86 12.53
CA LEU A 318 9.36 2.32 11.52
C LEU A 318 8.77 1.14 10.73
N ASN A 319 9.59 0.19 10.33
CA ASN A 319 9.15 -1.02 9.64
C ASN A 319 8.22 -1.87 10.51
N GLN A 320 8.51 -2.01 11.81
CA GLN A 320 7.61 -2.69 12.75
C GLN A 320 6.28 -1.96 12.88
N LEU A 321 6.30 -0.62 12.98
CA LEU A 321 5.09 0.20 13.02
C LEU A 321 4.25 0.04 11.75
N TYR A 322 4.85 0.03 10.57
CA TYR A 322 4.14 -0.25 9.32
C TYR A 322 3.53 -1.65 9.27
N LYS A 323 4.20 -2.65 9.82
CA LYS A 323 3.71 -4.03 9.84
C LYS A 323 2.56 -4.25 10.82
N ASP A 324 2.64 -3.68 12.01
CA ASP A 324 1.79 -4.04 13.13
C ASP A 324 0.70 -2.99 13.44
N THR A 325 0.71 -1.83 12.75
CA THR A 325 -0.25 -0.73 12.99
C THR A 325 -0.85 -0.21 11.70
N GLN A 326 -1.86 0.66 11.83
CA GLN A 326 -2.49 1.37 10.71
C GLN A 326 -1.61 2.50 10.10
N MET A 327 -0.34 2.62 10.48
CA MET A 327 0.62 3.43 9.71
C MET A 327 0.80 2.91 8.29
N GLN A 328 0.54 1.61 8.07
CA GLN A 328 0.27 1.03 6.76
C GLN A 328 -1.10 0.38 6.78
N ASP A 329 -1.96 0.78 5.88
CA ASP A 329 -3.30 0.22 5.72
C ASP A 329 -3.60 -0.05 4.25
N SER A 330 -4.66 -0.79 3.97
CA SER A 330 -5.04 -1.13 2.60
C SER A 330 -6.45 -0.68 2.28
N PHE A 331 -6.60 0.03 1.15
CA PHE A 331 -7.89 0.38 0.58
C PHE A 331 -8.29 -0.68 -0.45
N GLY A 332 -9.39 -1.37 -0.20
CA GLY A 332 -9.93 -2.36 -1.15
C GLY A 332 -10.76 -1.67 -2.24
N ILE A 333 -10.28 -1.66 -3.47
CA ILE A 333 -11.03 -1.13 -4.62
C ILE A 333 -12.17 -2.08 -4.95
N ASN A 334 -13.39 -1.56 -5.08
CA ASN A 334 -14.57 -2.25 -5.59
C ASN A 334 -15.46 -1.23 -6.33
N MET A 335 -15.29 -1.15 -7.64
CA MET A 335 -15.89 -0.10 -8.48
C MET A 335 -17.30 -0.49 -8.93
N VAL A 336 -18.22 -0.59 -7.96
CA VAL A 336 -19.64 -0.85 -8.22
C VAL A 336 -20.42 0.45 -8.23
N ALA A 337 -21.15 0.72 -9.30
CA ALA A 337 -22.02 1.89 -9.45
C ALA A 337 -23.31 1.54 -10.19
N ILE A 338 -24.30 2.42 -10.10
CA ILE A 338 -25.56 2.29 -10.85
C ILE A 338 -25.33 2.77 -12.29
N VAL A 339 -25.60 1.89 -13.24
CA VAL A 339 -25.60 2.15 -14.70
C VAL A 339 -26.93 1.74 -15.27
N ASP A 340 -27.67 2.68 -15.85
CA ASP A 340 -28.99 2.45 -16.43
C ASP A 340 -29.94 1.75 -15.42
N GLY A 341 -29.95 2.20 -14.18
CA GLY A 341 -30.80 1.68 -13.10
C GLY A 341 -30.37 0.34 -12.49
N GLN A 342 -29.22 -0.21 -12.89
CA GLN A 342 -28.71 -1.50 -12.40
C GLN A 342 -27.30 -1.36 -11.81
N PRO A 343 -26.99 -2.08 -10.71
CA PRO A 343 -25.64 -2.13 -10.18
C PRO A 343 -24.72 -2.93 -11.12
N LYS A 344 -23.58 -2.34 -11.48
CA LYS A 344 -22.56 -2.99 -12.30
C LYS A 344 -21.17 -2.80 -11.71
N LEU A 345 -20.33 -3.83 -11.81
CA LEU A 345 -18.90 -3.72 -11.56
C LEU A 345 -18.24 -3.14 -12.81
N LEU A 346 -17.51 -2.05 -12.65
CA LEU A 346 -16.94 -1.29 -13.75
C LEU A 346 -15.42 -1.25 -13.65
N ASN A 347 -14.75 -1.15 -14.79
CA ASN A 347 -13.34 -0.80 -14.87
C ASN A 347 -13.16 0.71 -15.09
N LEU A 348 -11.92 1.21 -15.03
CA LEU A 348 -11.63 2.63 -15.17
C LEU A 348 -12.17 3.21 -16.50
N LYS A 349 -11.95 2.51 -17.62
CA LYS A 349 -12.43 2.94 -18.95
C LYS A 349 -13.94 3.07 -18.98
N GLN A 350 -14.67 2.06 -18.48
CA GLN A 350 -16.13 2.06 -18.46
C GLN A 350 -16.73 3.19 -17.64
N VAL A 351 -16.11 3.56 -16.52
CA VAL A 351 -16.55 4.72 -15.71
C VAL A 351 -16.40 6.02 -16.51
N ILE A 352 -15.26 6.23 -17.16
CA ILE A 352 -15.02 7.42 -17.97
C ILE A 352 -15.98 7.47 -19.17
N GLU A 353 -16.18 6.35 -19.86
CA GLU A 353 -17.12 6.24 -20.99
C GLU A 353 -18.57 6.58 -20.57
N ALA A 354 -19.02 6.07 -19.43
CA ALA A 354 -20.35 6.37 -18.89
C ALA A 354 -20.52 7.87 -18.58
N PHE A 355 -19.50 8.50 -17.99
CA PHE A 355 -19.50 9.94 -17.77
C PHE A 355 -19.54 10.73 -19.09
N LEU A 356 -18.70 10.39 -20.07
CA LEU A 356 -18.66 11.07 -21.37
C LEU A 356 -19.96 10.90 -22.15
N ARG A 357 -20.60 9.73 -22.08
CA ARG A 357 -21.95 9.48 -22.66
C ARG A 357 -22.97 10.42 -22.02
N HIS A 358 -22.98 10.53 -20.70
CA HIS A 358 -23.87 11.46 -19.99
C HIS A 358 -23.61 12.91 -20.39
N ARG A 359 -22.34 13.32 -20.51
CA ARG A 359 -22.01 14.68 -20.99
C ARG A 359 -22.53 14.96 -22.39
N ARG A 360 -22.45 13.99 -23.33
CA ARG A 360 -23.03 14.14 -24.66
C ARG A 360 -24.53 14.37 -24.60
N GLU A 361 -25.24 13.61 -23.80
CA GLU A 361 -26.67 13.76 -23.59
C GLU A 361 -27.02 15.14 -23.01
N VAL A 362 -26.32 15.57 -21.96
CA VAL A 362 -26.52 16.87 -21.31
C VAL A 362 -26.29 18.03 -22.30
N VAL A 363 -25.20 18.03 -23.04
CA VAL A 363 -24.89 19.09 -24.02
C VAL A 363 -25.93 19.11 -25.14
N THR A 364 -26.36 17.94 -25.63
CA THR A 364 -27.39 17.86 -26.66
C THR A 364 -28.73 18.40 -26.15
N ARG A 365 -29.20 17.99 -24.98
CA ARG A 365 -30.45 18.47 -24.37
C ARG A 365 -30.41 19.97 -24.06
N ARG A 366 -29.29 20.45 -23.53
CA ARG A 366 -29.05 21.90 -23.34
C ARG A 366 -29.18 22.67 -24.64
N THR A 367 -28.53 22.17 -25.70
CA THR A 367 -28.57 22.82 -27.03
C THR A 367 -29.99 22.85 -27.61
N ILE A 368 -30.75 21.78 -27.44
CA ILE A 368 -32.19 21.73 -27.87
C ILE A 368 -32.99 22.76 -27.06
N PHE A 369 -32.82 22.84 -25.74
CA PHE A 369 -33.52 23.81 -24.90
C PHE A 369 -33.18 25.25 -25.33
N GLU A 370 -31.86 25.55 -25.49
CA GLU A 370 -31.41 26.87 -25.90
C GLU A 370 -31.91 27.24 -27.31
N LEU A 371 -31.95 26.25 -28.23
CA LEU A 371 -32.50 26.44 -29.57
C LEU A 371 -33.98 26.79 -29.52
N ARG A 372 -34.76 26.05 -28.69
CA ARG A 372 -36.19 26.35 -28.50
C ARG A 372 -36.41 27.77 -27.97
N LYS A 373 -35.64 28.15 -26.96
CA LYS A 373 -35.69 29.51 -26.39
C LYS A 373 -35.24 30.58 -27.38
N ALA A 374 -34.18 30.33 -28.13
CA ALA A 374 -33.72 31.23 -29.18
C ALA A 374 -34.75 31.41 -30.28
N ARG A 375 -35.43 30.31 -30.73
CA ARG A 375 -36.50 30.37 -31.70
C ARG A 375 -37.71 31.15 -31.18
N GLU A 376 -38.15 30.92 -29.94
CA GLU A 376 -39.22 31.69 -29.28
C GLU A 376 -38.88 33.19 -29.26
N ARG A 377 -37.64 33.53 -28.85
CA ARG A 377 -37.20 34.91 -28.82
C ARG A 377 -37.05 35.55 -30.21
N GLY A 378 -36.42 34.80 -31.12
CA GLY A 378 -36.26 35.23 -32.53
C GLY A 378 -37.62 35.51 -33.20
N HIS A 379 -38.63 34.66 -32.98
CA HIS A 379 -39.97 34.85 -33.50
C HIS A 379 -40.62 36.15 -32.98
N ILE A 380 -40.49 36.46 -31.69
CA ILE A 380 -40.97 37.73 -31.15
C ILE A 380 -40.25 38.92 -31.78
N LEU A 381 -38.91 38.88 -31.89
CA LEU A 381 -38.10 39.96 -32.51
C LEU A 381 -38.40 40.15 -33.97
N GLU A 382 -38.69 39.05 -34.67
CA GLU A 382 -39.09 39.05 -36.08
C GLU A 382 -40.42 39.84 -36.24
N GLY A 383 -41.43 39.56 -35.45
CA GLY A 383 -42.67 40.32 -35.45
C GLY A 383 -42.52 41.79 -35.10
N LEU A 384 -41.63 42.10 -34.13
CA LEU A 384 -41.30 43.49 -33.83
C LEU A 384 -40.58 44.21 -34.96
N ALA A 385 -39.66 43.54 -35.68
CA ALA A 385 -38.99 44.08 -36.84
C ALA A 385 -39.95 44.36 -38.01
N VAL A 386 -40.91 43.44 -38.24
CA VAL A 386 -42.02 43.66 -39.19
C VAL A 386 -42.82 44.90 -38.77
N ALA A 387 -43.15 45.02 -37.49
CA ALA A 387 -43.90 46.18 -36.97
C ALA A 387 -43.13 47.50 -37.12
N LEU A 388 -41.85 47.50 -36.91
CA LEU A 388 -41.00 48.72 -37.08
C LEU A 388 -40.85 49.12 -38.52
N SER A 389 -40.92 48.16 -39.50
CA SER A 389 -40.94 48.47 -40.92
C SER A 389 -42.32 49.07 -41.38
N ASN A 390 -43.35 48.89 -40.56
CA ASN A 390 -44.73 49.30 -40.89
C ASN A 390 -45.35 50.16 -39.76
N VAL A 391 -44.57 51.01 -39.08
CA VAL A 391 -45.00 51.72 -37.86
C VAL A 391 -46.30 52.52 -38.05
N ASP A 392 -46.36 53.32 -39.11
CA ASP A 392 -47.50 54.24 -39.33
C ASP A 392 -48.79 53.46 -39.55
N GLU A 393 -48.74 52.37 -40.33
CA GLU A 393 -49.89 51.55 -40.62
C GLU A 393 -50.39 50.79 -39.37
N ILE A 394 -49.49 50.27 -38.59
CA ILE A 394 -49.83 49.59 -37.35
C ILE A 394 -50.40 50.53 -36.31
N ILE A 395 -49.87 51.71 -36.13
CA ILE A 395 -50.41 52.71 -35.23
C ILE A 395 -51.81 53.12 -35.66
N ALA A 396 -52.04 53.34 -36.96
CA ALA A 396 -53.35 53.65 -37.52
C ALA A 396 -54.38 52.55 -37.21
N LEU A 397 -53.97 51.27 -37.45
CA LEU A 397 -54.79 50.12 -37.24
C LEU A 397 -55.16 49.95 -35.76
N ILE A 398 -54.23 50.11 -34.83
CA ILE A 398 -54.44 50.03 -33.36
C ILE A 398 -55.38 51.13 -32.93
N LYS A 399 -55.22 52.34 -33.41
CA LYS A 399 -56.10 53.47 -33.05
C LYS A 399 -57.52 53.29 -33.60
N ALA A 400 -57.71 52.60 -34.68
CA ALA A 400 -59.01 52.34 -35.27
C ALA A 400 -59.78 51.18 -34.61
N ALA A 401 -59.09 50.31 -33.85
CA ALA A 401 -59.67 49.14 -33.19
C ALA A 401 -60.44 49.60 -31.92
N PRO A 402 -61.62 49.05 -31.68
CA PRO A 402 -62.48 49.39 -30.51
C PRO A 402 -61.91 48.82 -29.19
N THR A 403 -61.28 47.63 -29.27
CA THR A 403 -60.68 46.94 -28.11
C THR A 403 -59.32 46.37 -28.43
N PRO A 404 -58.44 46.13 -27.42
CA PRO A 404 -57.16 45.49 -27.65
C PRO A 404 -57.26 44.11 -28.34
N PRO A 405 -58.18 43.20 -27.98
CA PRO A 405 -58.41 41.94 -28.73
C PRO A 405 -58.79 42.14 -30.21
N ASP A 406 -59.53 43.21 -30.53
CA ASP A 406 -59.90 43.49 -31.90
C ASP A 406 -58.67 44.02 -32.69
N ALA A 407 -57.82 44.84 -32.08
CA ALA A 407 -56.54 45.27 -32.65
C ALA A 407 -55.65 44.06 -32.94
N LYS A 408 -55.57 43.14 -31.99
CA LYS A 408 -54.81 41.88 -32.13
C LYS A 408 -55.27 41.04 -33.31
N ARG A 409 -56.58 40.79 -33.44
CA ARG A 409 -57.14 40.06 -34.57
C ARG A 409 -56.88 40.75 -35.93
N SER A 410 -56.99 42.07 -35.97
CA SER A 410 -56.73 42.85 -37.17
C SER A 410 -55.26 42.82 -37.61
N LEU A 411 -54.31 42.81 -36.62
CA LEU A 411 -52.86 42.65 -36.89
C LEU A 411 -52.54 41.31 -37.47
N MET A 412 -53.18 40.23 -36.97
CA MET A 412 -52.97 38.86 -37.43
C MET A 412 -53.63 38.57 -38.78
N ALA A 413 -54.77 39.18 -39.06
CA ALA A 413 -55.51 38.96 -40.29
C ALA A 413 -54.91 39.59 -41.57
N ARG A 414 -53.97 40.53 -41.37
CA ARG A 414 -53.33 41.28 -42.45
C ARG A 414 -51.95 40.75 -42.81
N SER A 415 -51.61 40.75 -44.11
CA SER A 415 -50.25 40.44 -44.59
C SER A 415 -49.38 41.72 -44.48
N TRP A 416 -48.18 41.56 -43.97
CA TRP A 416 -47.22 42.64 -43.78
C TRP A 416 -45.99 42.41 -44.66
N ARG A 417 -45.28 43.48 -45.09
CA ARG A 417 -44.04 43.38 -45.83
C ARG A 417 -42.91 44.03 -45.02
N SER A 418 -41.76 43.35 -44.99
CA SER A 418 -40.53 43.85 -44.42
C SER A 418 -39.32 43.28 -45.16
N SER A 419 -38.71 44.11 -45.99
CA SER A 419 -37.49 43.72 -46.71
C SER A 419 -36.38 43.26 -45.82
N LEU A 420 -36.24 43.84 -44.64
CA LEU A 420 -35.22 43.45 -43.62
C LEU A 420 -35.45 42.02 -43.13
N VAL A 421 -36.73 41.65 -42.82
CA VAL A 421 -37.06 40.34 -42.31
C VAL A 421 -36.98 39.29 -43.42
N GLU A 422 -37.41 39.66 -44.63
CA GLU A 422 -37.29 38.79 -45.80
C GLU A 422 -35.85 38.46 -46.17
N ASP A 423 -34.90 39.45 -46.06
CA ASP A 423 -33.48 39.24 -46.33
C ASP A 423 -32.85 38.33 -45.26
N LEU A 424 -33.16 38.55 -43.99
CA LEU A 424 -32.64 37.73 -42.88
C LEU A 424 -33.19 36.29 -42.88
N LEU A 425 -34.48 36.12 -43.17
CA LEU A 425 -35.09 34.80 -43.30
C LEU A 425 -34.60 34.02 -44.53
N SER A 426 -34.26 34.73 -45.63
CA SER A 426 -33.68 34.11 -46.83
C SER A 426 -32.35 33.43 -46.57
N ARG A 427 -31.59 33.93 -45.56
CA ARG A 427 -30.30 33.37 -45.17
C ARG A 427 -30.39 32.17 -44.26
N VAL A 428 -31.47 32.04 -43.45
CA VAL A 428 -31.57 31.02 -42.36
C VAL A 428 -32.74 30.07 -42.63
N SER A 429 -33.53 30.31 -43.65
CA SER A 429 -34.74 29.55 -44.00
C SER A 429 -35.72 29.33 -42.81
N ASP A 430 -36.45 28.21 -42.75
CA ASP A 430 -37.38 27.89 -41.66
C ASP A 430 -36.73 27.55 -40.32
N ALA A 431 -35.42 27.71 -40.20
CA ALA A 431 -34.62 27.38 -39.02
C ALA A 431 -35.02 28.20 -37.79
N SER A 432 -35.51 29.42 -37.96
CA SER A 432 -35.98 30.31 -36.90
C SER A 432 -37.44 30.06 -36.45
N ARG A 433 -38.17 29.19 -37.16
CA ARG A 433 -39.57 28.93 -36.91
C ARG A 433 -39.71 28.14 -35.56
N PRO A 434 -40.52 28.63 -34.59
CA PRO A 434 -40.81 27.89 -33.37
C PRO A 434 -41.53 26.57 -33.69
N GLU A 435 -41.27 25.54 -32.87
CA GLU A 435 -41.99 24.26 -32.96
C GLU A 435 -43.45 24.47 -32.64
N GLY A 436 -44.36 23.86 -33.43
CA GLY A 436 -45.82 23.95 -33.26
C GLY A 436 -46.45 25.21 -33.78
N LEU A 437 -45.73 26.15 -34.40
CA LEU A 437 -46.32 27.30 -35.06
C LEU A 437 -47.11 26.84 -36.29
N ALA A 438 -48.38 27.26 -36.36
CA ALA A 438 -49.26 26.89 -37.45
C ALA A 438 -48.74 27.41 -38.81
N PRO A 439 -48.87 26.66 -39.90
CA PRO A 439 -48.22 27.00 -41.20
C PRO A 439 -48.68 28.32 -41.82
N GLU A 440 -49.83 28.84 -41.40
CA GLU A 440 -50.36 30.10 -41.84
C GLU A 440 -49.66 31.38 -41.30
N PHE A 441 -48.82 31.23 -40.24
CA PHE A 441 -48.05 32.34 -39.67
C PHE A 441 -46.62 32.38 -40.14
N GLY A 442 -45.98 33.57 -40.07
CA GLY A 442 -44.68 33.83 -40.60
C GLY A 442 -44.69 34.27 -42.06
N LEU A 443 -43.59 34.06 -42.75
CA LEU A 443 -43.47 34.37 -44.17
C LEU A 443 -44.16 33.30 -45.03
N VAL A 444 -45.29 33.64 -45.59
CA VAL A 444 -46.16 32.72 -46.38
C VAL A 444 -46.28 33.21 -47.81
N GLY A 445 -46.32 32.30 -48.80
CA GLY A 445 -46.49 32.60 -50.24
C GLY A 445 -45.25 32.28 -51.08
N ASN A 446 -45.43 32.35 -52.46
CA ASN A 446 -44.37 32.18 -53.44
C ASN A 446 -43.68 33.51 -53.77
N ASP A 447 -42.53 33.50 -54.44
CA ASP A 447 -41.62 34.64 -54.68
C ASP A 447 -42.31 35.93 -55.19
N ASN A 448 -43.45 35.83 -55.84
CA ASN A 448 -44.21 37.00 -56.37
C ASN A 448 -45.33 37.48 -55.41
N ASP A 449 -45.70 36.72 -54.34
CA ASP A 449 -46.80 37.05 -53.43
C ASP A 449 -46.49 36.69 -51.97
N ARG A 450 -45.26 36.89 -51.54
CA ARG A 450 -44.79 36.67 -50.17
C ARG A 450 -45.33 37.73 -49.25
N GLY A 451 -45.94 37.32 -48.17
CA GLY A 451 -46.40 38.18 -47.09
C GLY A 451 -46.13 37.58 -45.72
N TYR A 452 -45.88 38.42 -44.78
CA TYR A 452 -45.64 38.01 -43.41
C TYR A 452 -46.94 38.12 -42.59
N TYR A 453 -47.41 36.99 -42.01
CA TYR A 453 -48.57 36.92 -41.15
C TYR A 453 -48.11 36.79 -39.70
N LEU A 454 -48.56 37.74 -38.88
CA LEU A 454 -48.20 37.81 -37.45
C LEU A 454 -48.95 36.73 -36.65
N SER A 455 -48.21 36.02 -35.77
CA SER A 455 -48.76 35.08 -34.80
C SER A 455 -49.43 35.82 -33.62
N ASP A 456 -50.16 35.08 -32.80
CA ASP A 456 -50.80 35.60 -31.60
C ASP A 456 -49.78 36.20 -30.62
N ALA A 457 -48.63 35.53 -30.41
CA ALA A 457 -47.54 36.00 -29.53
C ALA A 457 -46.87 37.23 -30.07
N GLN A 458 -46.67 37.33 -31.40
CA GLN A 458 -46.09 38.52 -32.02
C GLN A 458 -47.03 39.71 -31.95
N ALA A 459 -48.31 39.52 -32.27
CA ALA A 459 -49.34 40.56 -32.15
C ALA A 459 -49.46 41.10 -30.75
N GLN A 460 -49.42 40.23 -29.73
CA GLN A 460 -49.39 40.60 -28.33
C GLN A 460 -48.15 41.44 -27.98
N ALA A 461 -46.95 41.03 -28.41
CA ALA A 461 -45.71 41.76 -28.17
C ALA A 461 -45.73 43.14 -28.81
N ILE A 462 -46.35 43.30 -30.01
CA ILE A 462 -46.52 44.57 -30.72
C ILE A 462 -47.45 45.48 -29.90
N LEU A 463 -48.58 44.98 -29.37
CA LEU A 463 -49.50 45.79 -28.55
C LEU A 463 -48.90 46.24 -27.20
N GLU A 464 -47.96 45.47 -26.65
CA GLU A 464 -47.23 45.80 -25.43
C GLU A 464 -46.02 46.72 -25.67
N LEU A 465 -45.74 47.06 -26.94
CA LEU A 465 -44.59 47.91 -27.31
C LEU A 465 -44.74 49.30 -26.79
N ARG A 466 -43.81 49.73 -25.96
CA ARG A 466 -43.79 51.10 -25.37
C ARG A 466 -43.38 52.12 -26.50
N LEU A 467 -44.02 53.28 -26.53
CA LEU A 467 -43.77 54.34 -27.56
C LEU A 467 -42.32 54.76 -27.61
N GLN A 468 -41.58 54.71 -26.48
CA GLN A 468 -40.16 55.06 -26.45
C GLN A 468 -39.29 54.07 -27.28
N ARG A 469 -39.74 52.84 -27.55
CA ARG A 469 -39.05 51.86 -28.37
C ARG A 469 -39.17 52.11 -29.87
N LEU A 470 -39.98 53.10 -30.28
CA LEU A 470 -40.15 53.50 -31.68
C LEU A 470 -39.06 54.49 -32.13
N THR A 471 -38.17 54.91 -31.23
CA THR A 471 -37.05 55.81 -31.63
C THR A 471 -36.02 55.04 -32.47
N GLY A 472 -35.32 55.70 -33.39
CA GLY A 472 -34.40 55.11 -34.30
C GLY A 472 -33.30 54.28 -33.62
N LEU A 473 -32.75 54.76 -32.47
CA LEU A 473 -31.74 54.02 -31.70
C LEU A 473 -32.26 52.71 -31.09
N GLU A 474 -33.54 52.66 -30.70
CA GLU A 474 -34.16 51.45 -30.14
C GLU A 474 -34.56 50.47 -31.28
N GLN A 475 -34.90 50.96 -32.46
CA GLN A 475 -35.09 50.14 -33.67
C GLN A 475 -33.80 49.41 -34.06
N ASP A 476 -32.65 50.11 -34.08
CA ASP A 476 -31.34 49.53 -34.37
C ASP A 476 -30.97 48.45 -33.35
N LYS A 477 -31.33 48.66 -32.07
CA LYS A 477 -31.12 47.61 -31.02
C LYS A 477 -31.96 46.35 -31.26
N ILE A 478 -33.24 46.49 -31.60
CA ILE A 478 -34.10 45.34 -31.87
C ILE A 478 -33.58 44.56 -33.09
N VAL A 479 -33.17 45.28 -34.14
CA VAL A 479 -32.59 44.63 -35.33
C VAL A 479 -31.26 43.94 -35.02
N GLY A 480 -30.40 44.60 -34.19
CA GLY A 480 -29.13 44.05 -33.71
C GLY A 480 -29.36 42.76 -32.90
N GLU A 481 -30.27 42.79 -31.90
CA GLU A 481 -30.65 41.63 -31.10
C GLU A 481 -31.21 40.51 -31.98
N TYR A 482 -32.04 40.82 -32.98
CA TYR A 482 -32.56 39.82 -33.90
C TYR A 482 -31.44 39.12 -34.68
N ARG A 483 -30.45 39.85 -35.20
CA ARG A 483 -29.29 39.26 -35.90
C ARG A 483 -28.47 38.34 -34.93
N GLU A 484 -28.19 38.78 -33.73
CA GLU A 484 -27.47 38.00 -32.74
C GLU A 484 -28.21 36.66 -32.42
N VAL A 485 -29.54 36.73 -32.26
CA VAL A 485 -30.37 35.53 -32.02
C VAL A 485 -30.35 34.60 -33.22
N MET A 486 -30.38 35.13 -34.48
CA MET A 486 -30.31 34.34 -35.67
C MET A 486 -28.95 33.65 -35.82
N ASP A 487 -27.85 34.34 -35.56
CA ASP A 487 -26.51 33.78 -35.54
C ASP A 487 -26.42 32.66 -34.48
N LYS A 488 -26.98 32.88 -33.28
CA LYS A 488 -27.08 31.86 -32.22
C LYS A 488 -27.90 30.63 -32.68
N ILE A 489 -29.03 30.81 -33.31
CA ILE A 489 -29.85 29.68 -33.86
C ILE A 489 -29.01 28.87 -34.84
N THR A 490 -28.29 29.56 -35.76
CA THR A 490 -27.45 28.90 -36.74
C THR A 490 -26.35 28.05 -36.08
N ASP A 491 -25.67 28.61 -35.05
CA ASP A 491 -24.62 27.92 -34.31
C ASP A 491 -25.19 26.69 -33.54
N LEU A 492 -26.34 26.83 -32.87
CA LEU A 492 -27.01 25.75 -32.16
C LEU A 492 -27.44 24.62 -33.08
N LEU A 493 -27.93 24.93 -34.29
CA LEU A 493 -28.26 23.93 -35.31
C LEU A 493 -27.00 23.22 -35.82
N ASP A 494 -25.91 23.93 -36.03
CA ASP A 494 -24.62 23.33 -36.42
C ASP A 494 -24.09 22.38 -35.34
N ILE A 495 -24.21 22.72 -34.06
CA ILE A 495 -23.87 21.84 -32.93
C ILE A 495 -24.68 20.55 -32.98
N LEU A 496 -26.02 20.63 -33.20
CA LEU A 496 -26.89 19.44 -33.26
C LEU A 496 -26.65 18.59 -34.51
N ALA A 497 -26.25 19.21 -35.60
CA ALA A 497 -25.99 18.50 -36.89
C ALA A 497 -24.63 17.75 -36.88
N LYS A 498 -23.66 18.21 -36.06
CA LYS A 498 -22.28 17.71 -36.11
C LYS A 498 -21.87 17.14 -34.76
N PRO A 499 -21.80 15.82 -34.57
CA PRO A 499 -21.32 15.19 -33.32
C PRO A 499 -19.94 15.65 -32.89
N ALA A 500 -19.06 16.03 -33.84
CA ALA A 500 -17.73 16.59 -33.57
C ALA A 500 -17.80 17.91 -32.77
N ARG A 501 -18.81 18.76 -33.04
CA ARG A 501 -19.01 20.00 -32.27
C ARG A 501 -19.40 19.73 -30.83
N VAL A 502 -20.27 18.76 -30.58
CA VAL A 502 -20.61 18.31 -29.20
C VAL A 502 -19.36 17.82 -28.48
N THR A 503 -18.54 17.03 -29.16
CA THR A 503 -17.26 16.54 -28.60
C THR A 503 -16.31 17.69 -28.26
N GLN A 504 -16.21 18.69 -29.14
CA GLN A 504 -15.40 19.89 -28.89
C GLN A 504 -15.87 20.65 -27.64
N ILE A 505 -17.20 20.90 -27.53
CA ILE A 505 -17.78 21.62 -26.38
C ILE A 505 -17.47 20.87 -25.06
N ILE A 506 -17.62 19.54 -25.04
CA ILE A 506 -17.28 18.74 -23.86
C ILE A 506 -15.79 18.89 -23.53
N GLY A 507 -14.92 18.86 -24.53
CA GLY A 507 -13.49 19.06 -24.35
C GLY A 507 -13.15 20.44 -23.76
N ASP A 508 -13.74 21.51 -24.29
CA ASP A 508 -13.52 22.89 -23.83
C ASP A 508 -14.02 23.08 -22.39
N GLU A 509 -15.17 22.49 -22.05
CA GLU A 509 -15.69 22.50 -20.67
C GLU A 509 -14.77 21.75 -19.70
N LEU A 510 -14.26 20.57 -20.07
CA LEU A 510 -13.32 19.80 -19.26
C LEU A 510 -11.98 20.54 -19.07
N VAL A 511 -11.47 21.21 -20.11
CA VAL A 511 -10.26 22.05 -20.00
C VAL A 511 -10.50 23.21 -19.02
N THR A 512 -11.68 23.81 -19.06
CA THR A 512 -12.07 24.87 -18.13
C THR A 512 -12.12 24.36 -16.68
N ILE A 513 -12.72 23.21 -16.46
CA ILE A 513 -12.76 22.55 -15.13
C ILE A 513 -11.33 22.28 -14.63
N ARG A 514 -10.47 21.70 -15.46
CA ARG A 514 -9.07 21.45 -15.11
C ARG A 514 -8.33 22.75 -14.73
N SER A 515 -8.54 23.83 -15.48
CA SER A 515 -7.88 25.10 -15.20
C SER A 515 -8.35 25.79 -13.91
N GLN A 516 -9.62 25.58 -13.52
CA GLN A 516 -10.21 26.23 -12.34
C GLN A 516 -10.02 25.41 -11.05
N PHE A 517 -10.06 24.07 -11.12
CA PHE A 517 -10.10 23.17 -9.98
C PHE A 517 -8.95 22.15 -9.97
N GLY A 518 -8.14 22.07 -11.02
CA GLY A 518 -6.98 21.19 -11.07
C GLY A 518 -5.92 21.62 -10.07
N ASP A 519 -5.37 20.68 -9.35
CA ASP A 519 -4.30 20.85 -8.37
C ASP A 519 -3.24 19.77 -8.52
N LYS A 520 -2.19 19.87 -7.71
CA LYS A 520 -1.14 18.85 -7.68
C LYS A 520 -1.62 17.61 -6.91
N ARG A 521 -1.10 16.45 -7.31
CA ARG A 521 -1.27 15.20 -6.57
C ARG A 521 -0.79 15.36 -5.12
N ARG A 522 -1.59 14.88 -4.18
CA ARG A 522 -1.26 14.85 -2.74
C ARG A 522 -0.55 13.57 -2.35
N SER A 523 -1.09 12.40 -2.78
CA SER A 523 -0.50 11.11 -2.49
C SER A 523 0.69 10.82 -3.39
N GLU A 524 1.86 10.53 -2.81
CA GLU A 524 3.07 10.19 -3.54
C GLU A 524 3.10 8.68 -3.86
N ILE A 525 3.57 8.32 -5.06
CA ILE A 525 3.60 6.93 -5.53
C ILE A 525 5.02 6.37 -5.36
N ILE A 526 5.14 5.30 -4.58
CA ILE A 526 6.37 4.52 -4.43
C ILE A 526 6.26 3.27 -5.31
N THR A 527 7.01 3.24 -6.40
CA THR A 527 6.97 2.16 -7.41
C THR A 527 7.84 0.97 -7.04
N HIS A 528 8.96 1.19 -6.34
CA HIS A 528 9.86 0.13 -5.88
C HIS A 528 9.36 -0.41 -4.56
N THR A 529 8.69 -1.56 -4.62
CA THR A 529 8.26 -2.29 -3.43
C THR A 529 9.23 -3.42 -3.16
N GLN A 530 9.93 -3.36 -2.04
CA GLN A 530 10.54 -4.53 -1.44
C GLN A 530 9.54 -5.10 -0.44
N ASP A 531 9.22 -6.40 -0.56
CA ASP A 531 8.48 -7.08 0.50
C ASP A 531 9.33 -7.00 1.77
N MET A 532 8.76 -6.53 2.87
CA MET A 532 9.45 -6.50 4.16
C MET A 532 9.88 -7.91 4.54
N SER A 533 11.19 -8.15 4.55
CA SER A 533 11.79 -9.39 5.04
C SER A 533 11.82 -9.39 6.57
N MET A 534 12.03 -10.56 7.18
CA MET A 534 12.29 -10.64 8.63
C MET A 534 13.53 -9.84 9.03
N GLU A 535 14.48 -9.67 8.13
CA GLU A 535 15.72 -8.89 8.34
C GLU A 535 15.43 -7.40 8.50
N ASP A 536 14.46 -6.84 7.75
CA ASP A 536 14.07 -5.43 7.85
C ASP A 536 13.40 -5.08 9.19
N LEU A 537 13.01 -6.09 9.97
CA LEU A 537 12.36 -5.97 11.27
C LEU A 537 13.31 -6.19 12.46
N ILE A 538 14.56 -6.54 12.18
CA ILE A 538 15.57 -6.88 13.18
C ILE A 538 16.77 -5.97 13.00
N ALA A 539 17.17 -5.31 14.08
CA ALA A 539 18.34 -4.45 14.03
C ALA A 539 19.62 -5.25 13.72
N PRO A 540 20.50 -4.76 12.82
CA PRO A 540 21.79 -5.35 12.57
C PRO A 540 22.73 -5.04 13.76
N GLU A 541 22.77 -5.93 14.74
CA GLU A 541 23.61 -5.82 15.94
C GLU A 541 24.60 -6.97 16.01
N ASP A 542 25.81 -6.72 16.55
CA ASP A 542 26.75 -7.77 16.85
C ASP A 542 26.36 -8.45 18.17
N VAL A 543 26.26 -9.76 18.13
CA VAL A 543 25.91 -10.61 19.26
C VAL A 543 26.97 -11.68 19.51
N VAL A 544 27.10 -12.10 20.75
CA VAL A 544 27.90 -13.26 21.14
C VAL A 544 27.02 -14.49 21.07
N VAL A 545 27.35 -15.40 20.15
CA VAL A 545 26.68 -16.71 20.05
C VAL A 545 27.50 -17.73 20.79
N THR A 546 26.87 -18.46 21.69
CA THR A 546 27.49 -19.54 22.45
C THR A 546 26.78 -20.86 22.19
N MET A 547 27.56 -21.94 22.06
CA MET A 547 27.04 -23.30 22.01
C MET A 547 27.77 -24.15 23.06
N SER A 548 27.00 -24.83 23.91
CA SER A 548 27.55 -25.76 24.89
C SER A 548 27.81 -27.13 24.28
N HIS A 549 28.67 -27.92 24.94
CA HIS A 549 28.98 -29.31 24.58
C HIS A 549 27.72 -30.18 24.53
N GLY A 550 26.71 -29.89 25.38
CA GLY A 550 25.41 -30.55 25.37
C GLY A 550 24.51 -30.10 24.21
N GLY A 551 24.98 -29.25 23.29
CA GLY A 551 24.25 -28.78 22.11
C GLY A 551 23.22 -27.70 22.39
N TYR A 552 23.35 -26.92 23.44
CA TYR A 552 22.49 -25.79 23.75
C TYR A 552 23.08 -24.50 23.18
N MET A 553 22.28 -23.76 22.42
CA MET A 553 22.67 -22.55 21.75
C MET A 553 21.91 -21.32 22.26
N LYS A 554 22.56 -20.19 22.39
CA LYS A 554 21.97 -18.89 22.71
C LYS A 554 22.78 -17.76 22.11
N ALA A 555 22.13 -16.59 21.91
CA ALA A 555 22.76 -15.32 21.54
C ALA A 555 22.58 -14.30 22.66
N GLN A 556 23.57 -13.42 22.85
CA GLN A 556 23.57 -12.33 23.85
C GLN A 556 24.08 -11.07 23.18
N LYS A 557 23.53 -9.90 23.55
CA LYS A 557 24.05 -8.62 23.04
C LYS A 557 25.50 -8.45 23.50
N LEU A 558 26.36 -7.98 22.59
CA LEU A 558 27.79 -7.80 22.85
C LEU A 558 28.03 -6.83 24.03
N ASP A 559 27.20 -5.78 24.14
CA ASP A 559 27.32 -4.78 25.24
C ASP A 559 26.96 -5.38 26.60
N GLU A 560 26.00 -6.28 26.67
CA GLU A 560 25.65 -6.99 27.92
C GLU A 560 26.75 -7.99 28.31
N TYR A 561 27.46 -8.52 27.33
CA TYR A 561 28.60 -9.44 27.56
C TYR A 561 29.82 -8.69 28.08
N ARG A 562 30.08 -7.47 27.60
CA ARG A 562 31.22 -6.62 27.98
C ARG A 562 31.00 -5.82 29.29
N ALA A 563 29.79 -5.72 29.80
CA ALA A 563 29.44 -4.80 30.90
C ALA A 563 29.83 -5.32 32.30
N GLN A 564 31.12 -5.47 32.63
CA GLN A 564 31.56 -5.50 34.00
C GLN A 564 32.76 -4.57 34.21
N LYS A 565 32.56 -3.54 35.07
CA LYS A 565 33.68 -2.69 35.58
C LYS A 565 34.56 -3.47 36.53
N ARG A 566 35.86 -3.13 36.54
CA ARG A 566 36.86 -3.66 37.48
C ARG A 566 36.35 -3.68 38.92
N GLY A 567 36.42 -4.85 39.61
CA GLY A 567 36.14 -5.03 41.04
C GLY A 567 34.93 -5.86 41.43
N GLY A 568 34.21 -6.48 40.46
CA GLY A 568 33.14 -7.43 40.75
C GLY A 568 33.63 -8.87 40.87
N ARG A 569 33.06 -9.67 41.79
CA ARG A 569 33.25 -11.14 41.83
C ARG A 569 32.75 -11.71 40.51
N GLY A 570 33.60 -12.51 39.82
CA GLY A 570 33.25 -13.18 38.54
C GLY A 570 31.87 -13.88 38.60
N LYS A 571 31.07 -13.65 37.58
CA LYS A 571 29.80 -14.33 37.39
C LYS A 571 29.96 -15.36 36.29
N GLN A 572 29.52 -16.59 36.56
CA GLN A 572 29.47 -17.66 35.55
C GLN A 572 28.68 -17.22 34.29
N ALA A 573 29.24 -17.45 33.12
CA ALA A 573 28.67 -17.05 31.82
C ALA A 573 27.37 -17.78 31.46
N THR A 574 27.15 -18.96 32.06
CA THR A 574 25.94 -19.80 31.78
C THR A 574 25.69 -20.68 33.02
N ALA A 575 24.40 -20.81 33.42
CA ALA A 575 24.00 -21.89 34.33
C ALA A 575 23.96 -23.18 33.50
N THR A 576 25.11 -23.81 33.36
CA THR A 576 25.22 -25.19 32.87
C THR A 576 24.92 -26.14 34.00
N LYS A 577 24.44 -27.36 33.69
CA LYS A 577 24.53 -28.47 34.66
C LYS A 577 26.00 -28.67 34.98
N GLU A 578 26.33 -29.21 36.14
CA GLU A 578 27.73 -29.45 36.55
C GLU A 578 28.60 -30.19 35.53
N ASP A 579 27.96 -30.75 34.46
CA ASP A 579 28.56 -31.57 33.42
C ASP A 579 28.50 -30.93 32.01
N ASP A 580 28.24 -29.63 31.84
CA ASP A 580 28.18 -28.94 30.50
C ASP A 580 29.07 -27.71 30.48
N PHE A 581 29.71 -27.38 29.35
CA PHE A 581 30.57 -26.22 29.20
C PHE A 581 30.39 -25.63 27.79
N ILE A 582 30.90 -24.39 27.59
CA ILE A 582 30.82 -23.73 26.28
C ILE A 582 31.94 -24.27 25.39
N ASP A 583 31.51 -24.92 24.32
CA ASP A 583 32.37 -25.55 23.31
C ASP A 583 32.69 -24.60 22.16
N ASN A 584 31.72 -23.78 21.74
CA ASN A 584 31.84 -22.78 20.68
C ASN A 584 31.36 -21.43 21.16
N LEU A 585 32.17 -20.39 20.91
CA LEU A 585 31.86 -18.99 21.14
C LEU A 585 32.37 -18.18 19.96
N PHE A 586 31.51 -17.36 19.35
CA PHE A 586 31.90 -16.44 18.29
C PHE A 586 31.01 -15.21 18.28
N ILE A 587 31.54 -14.11 17.73
CA ILE A 587 30.79 -12.87 17.51
C ILE A 587 30.27 -12.91 16.07
N ALA A 588 29.00 -12.66 15.89
CA ALA A 588 28.33 -12.59 14.60
C ALA A 588 27.27 -11.48 14.60
N ASN A 589 27.01 -10.90 13.42
CA ASN A 589 25.91 -9.96 13.26
C ASN A 589 24.57 -10.71 13.25
N THR A 590 23.51 -10.11 13.77
CA THR A 590 22.17 -10.71 13.78
C THR A 590 21.73 -11.18 12.39
N HIS A 591 22.15 -10.50 11.31
CA HIS A 591 21.81 -10.84 9.93
C HIS A 591 22.75 -11.87 9.28
N ASP A 592 23.81 -12.29 9.95
CA ASP A 592 24.75 -13.31 9.45
C ASP A 592 24.09 -14.70 9.42
N TYR A 593 24.68 -15.59 8.62
CA TYR A 593 24.33 -17.00 8.61
C TYR A 593 25.28 -17.82 9.50
N ILE A 594 24.72 -18.86 10.09
CA ILE A 594 25.47 -19.93 10.76
C ILE A 594 25.27 -21.18 9.90
N LEU A 595 26.36 -21.72 9.34
CA LEU A 595 26.37 -23.01 8.67
C LEU A 595 26.57 -24.11 9.71
N CYS A 596 25.61 -25.01 9.82
CA CYS A 596 25.63 -26.14 10.74
C CYS A 596 25.84 -27.43 9.95
N PHE A 597 26.99 -28.07 10.11
CA PHE A 597 27.38 -29.29 9.42
C PHE A 597 27.12 -30.51 10.29
N SER A 598 26.41 -31.49 9.73
CA SER A 598 26.10 -32.74 10.43
C SER A 598 27.14 -33.84 10.18
N ASN A 599 27.21 -34.80 11.09
CA ASN A 599 28.02 -36.00 10.95
C ASN A 599 27.70 -36.82 9.70
N ARG A 600 26.53 -36.64 9.08
CA ARG A 600 26.08 -37.28 7.83
C ARG A 600 26.46 -36.52 6.56
N GLY A 601 27.29 -35.47 6.66
CA GLY A 601 27.74 -34.68 5.52
C GLY A 601 26.68 -33.70 4.96
N ARG A 602 25.67 -33.36 5.73
CA ARG A 602 24.66 -32.34 5.37
C ARG A 602 25.01 -31.01 5.99
N VAL A 603 24.54 -29.93 5.37
CA VAL A 603 24.62 -28.58 5.91
C VAL A 603 23.23 -27.98 6.06
N TYR A 604 23.02 -27.30 7.17
CA TYR A 604 21.82 -26.53 7.48
C TYR A 604 22.20 -25.07 7.70
N TRP A 605 21.29 -24.16 7.34
CA TRP A 605 21.46 -22.73 7.57
C TRP A 605 20.60 -22.29 8.74
N LEU A 606 21.18 -21.53 9.62
CA LEU A 606 20.49 -20.86 10.70
C LEU A 606 20.84 -19.37 10.64
N LYS A 607 19.88 -18.49 10.68
CA LYS A 607 20.14 -17.06 10.84
C LYS A 607 20.50 -16.79 12.30
N VAL A 608 21.44 -15.87 12.54
CA VAL A 608 21.83 -15.51 13.91
C VAL A 608 20.64 -15.00 14.71
N TYR A 609 19.72 -14.26 14.09
CA TYR A 609 18.50 -13.79 14.74
C TYR A 609 17.49 -14.89 15.10
N ASP A 610 17.60 -16.08 14.51
CA ASP A 610 16.78 -17.25 14.89
C ASP A 610 17.31 -17.98 16.13
N VAL A 611 18.55 -17.66 16.53
CA VAL A 611 19.14 -18.17 17.77
C VAL A 611 18.44 -17.51 18.94
N PRO A 612 17.93 -18.28 19.94
CA PRO A 612 17.21 -17.72 21.06
C PRO A 612 18.10 -16.74 21.84
N GLN A 613 17.57 -15.53 22.04
CA GLN A 613 18.23 -14.57 22.93
C GLN A 613 18.12 -15.07 24.38
N GLY A 614 19.19 -14.95 25.10
CA GLY A 614 19.28 -15.40 26.47
C GLY A 614 20.08 -14.46 27.34
N THR A 615 19.72 -14.40 28.61
CA THR A 615 20.56 -13.73 29.60
C THR A 615 21.81 -14.58 29.89
N ARG A 616 22.81 -13.99 30.56
CA ARG A 616 24.07 -14.66 30.93
C ARG A 616 23.84 -15.99 31.66
N ILE A 617 22.78 -16.09 32.46
CA ILE A 617 22.44 -17.28 33.26
C ILE A 617 21.50 -18.25 32.59
N SER A 618 20.93 -17.90 31.41
CA SER A 618 20.02 -18.78 30.68
C SER A 618 20.79 -19.91 29.97
N ARG A 619 20.16 -21.10 29.90
CA ARG A 619 20.75 -22.27 29.25
C ARG A 619 20.70 -22.22 27.72
N GLY A 620 19.77 -21.46 27.12
CA GLY A 620 19.50 -21.48 25.71
C GLY A 620 18.55 -22.63 25.28
N LYS A 621 18.50 -22.92 23.98
CA LYS A 621 17.69 -24.03 23.42
C LYS A 621 18.58 -25.06 22.75
N PRO A 622 18.19 -26.35 22.77
CA PRO A 622 18.91 -27.39 22.04
C PRO A 622 18.89 -27.13 20.55
N ILE A 623 20.02 -27.30 19.86
CA ILE A 623 20.17 -27.08 18.44
C ILE A 623 19.23 -27.99 17.60
N VAL A 624 18.89 -29.17 18.13
CA VAL A 624 17.93 -30.11 17.52
C VAL A 624 16.51 -29.54 17.42
N ASN A 625 16.18 -28.52 18.22
CA ASN A 625 14.90 -27.80 18.14
C ASN A 625 14.93 -26.61 17.17
N LEU A 626 16.11 -26.21 16.69
CA LEU A 626 16.29 -25.09 15.77
C LEU A 626 16.45 -25.60 14.33
N LEU A 627 16.88 -26.85 14.13
CA LEU A 627 17.18 -27.43 12.81
C LEU A 627 16.36 -28.72 12.60
N PRO A 628 15.90 -29.01 11.37
CA PRO A 628 15.14 -30.23 11.04
C PRO A 628 16.09 -31.44 10.85
N LEU A 629 16.73 -31.86 11.94
CA LEU A 629 17.68 -32.98 11.92
C LEU A 629 16.95 -34.32 11.86
N GLU A 630 17.55 -35.29 11.16
CA GLU A 630 17.08 -36.67 11.12
C GLU A 630 17.43 -37.42 12.41
N THR A 631 16.72 -38.52 12.68
CA THR A 631 16.97 -39.34 13.89
C THR A 631 18.41 -39.84 13.90
N GLY A 632 19.12 -39.52 14.99
CA GLY A 632 20.53 -39.92 15.17
C GLY A 632 21.54 -39.03 14.43
N GLU A 633 21.09 -37.98 13.75
CA GLU A 633 21.96 -36.96 13.15
C GLU A 633 22.43 -35.96 14.22
N LYS A 634 23.70 -35.62 14.21
CA LYS A 634 24.33 -34.68 15.15
C LYS A 634 25.09 -33.60 14.38
N ILE A 635 25.06 -32.37 14.90
CA ILE A 635 25.88 -31.28 14.37
C ILE A 635 27.31 -31.43 14.90
N ASN A 636 28.26 -31.49 14.00
CA ASN A 636 29.69 -31.64 14.33
C ASN A 636 30.48 -30.34 14.20
N ALA A 637 29.99 -29.39 13.37
CA ALA A 637 30.67 -28.12 13.23
C ALA A 637 29.67 -27.00 12.96
N ILE A 638 29.96 -25.81 13.50
CA ILE A 638 29.25 -24.58 13.23
C ILE A 638 30.20 -23.48 12.77
N LEU A 639 29.88 -22.84 11.66
CA LEU A 639 30.69 -21.81 11.04
C LEU A 639 29.86 -20.53 10.82
N PRO A 640 30.21 -19.39 11.45
CA PRO A 640 29.57 -18.12 11.14
C PRO A 640 30.05 -17.61 9.76
N VAL A 641 29.11 -17.14 8.95
CA VAL A 641 29.39 -16.64 7.59
C VAL A 641 28.71 -15.29 7.41
N LYS A 642 29.54 -14.26 7.18
CA LYS A 642 29.08 -12.90 6.87
C LYS A 642 28.65 -12.77 5.41
N GLN A 643 29.44 -13.26 4.49
CA GLN A 643 29.22 -13.19 3.05
C GLN A 643 29.70 -14.47 2.38
N PHE A 644 28.97 -14.92 1.37
CA PHE A 644 29.34 -16.09 0.58
C PHE A 644 30.20 -15.65 -0.60
N THR A 645 31.53 -15.60 -0.37
CA THR A 645 32.53 -15.16 -1.35
C THR A 645 33.10 -16.33 -2.15
N GLU A 646 33.71 -16.04 -3.29
CA GLU A 646 34.39 -17.07 -4.16
C GLU A 646 35.83 -17.34 -3.78
N ASP A 647 36.44 -16.44 -2.99
CA ASP A 647 37.82 -16.49 -2.54
C ASP A 647 37.99 -17.24 -1.20
N GLN A 648 36.88 -17.63 -0.57
CA GLN A 648 36.90 -18.50 0.62
C GLN A 648 36.38 -19.89 0.30
N PHE A 649 36.84 -20.86 1.07
CA PHE A 649 36.49 -22.26 0.88
C PHE A 649 36.03 -22.89 2.20
N ILE A 650 35.24 -23.93 2.09
CA ILE A 650 34.95 -24.84 3.19
C ILE A 650 35.78 -26.10 2.98
N PHE A 651 36.64 -26.42 3.92
CA PHE A 651 37.47 -27.61 3.96
C PHE A 651 36.85 -28.67 4.83
N PHE A 652 36.70 -29.88 4.33
CA PHE A 652 36.09 -31.03 5.00
C PHE A 652 37.08 -32.13 5.21
N ALA A 653 36.93 -32.89 6.31
CA ALA A 653 37.64 -34.15 6.54
C ALA A 653 36.69 -35.22 7.09
N THR A 654 36.86 -36.46 6.63
CA THR A 654 36.04 -37.62 7.04
C THR A 654 36.84 -38.59 7.89
N SER A 655 36.15 -39.46 8.61
CA SER A 655 36.78 -40.50 9.46
C SER A 655 37.64 -41.50 8.69
N GLU A 656 37.35 -41.77 7.43
CA GLU A 656 38.13 -42.64 6.55
C GLU A 656 39.31 -41.92 5.84
N GLY A 657 39.58 -40.66 6.23
CA GLY A 657 40.70 -39.87 5.75
C GLY A 657 40.50 -39.20 4.39
N THR A 658 39.26 -39.06 3.93
CA THR A 658 38.91 -38.29 2.75
C THR A 658 38.82 -36.82 3.09
N VAL A 659 39.35 -35.94 2.22
CA VAL A 659 39.28 -34.49 2.34
C VAL A 659 38.67 -33.85 1.10
N LYS A 660 38.08 -32.71 1.26
CA LYS A 660 37.41 -31.97 0.19
C LYS A 660 37.49 -30.45 0.47
N LYS A 661 37.70 -29.70 -0.60
CA LYS A 661 37.62 -28.22 -0.58
C LYS A 661 36.49 -27.75 -1.50
N THR A 662 35.55 -26.96 -1.01
CA THR A 662 34.39 -26.45 -1.77
C THR A 662 34.32 -24.94 -1.62
N PRO A 663 34.14 -24.15 -2.71
CA PRO A 663 33.94 -22.70 -2.62
C PRO A 663 32.78 -22.34 -1.67
N LEU A 664 32.96 -21.33 -0.84
CA LEU A 664 31.91 -20.86 0.10
C LEU A 664 30.67 -20.38 -0.66
N SER A 665 30.84 -19.81 -1.86
CA SER A 665 29.74 -19.38 -2.74
C SER A 665 28.77 -20.50 -3.13
N ASP A 666 29.19 -21.76 -3.14
CA ASP A 666 28.34 -22.92 -3.42
C ASP A 666 27.24 -23.12 -2.35
N PHE A 667 27.40 -22.49 -1.21
CA PHE A 667 26.46 -22.55 -0.07
C PHE A 667 25.56 -21.29 0.04
N ALA A 668 25.58 -20.38 -0.95
CA ALA A 668 24.82 -19.13 -0.93
C ALA A 668 23.30 -19.29 -1.02
N ASN A 669 22.78 -20.48 -1.36
CA ASN A 669 21.36 -20.74 -1.55
C ASN A 669 20.80 -21.62 -0.42
N PRO A 670 20.30 -21.05 0.69
CA PRO A 670 19.79 -21.79 1.82
C PRO A 670 18.52 -22.59 1.47
N ARG A 671 18.43 -23.81 2.02
CA ARG A 671 17.23 -24.66 1.93
C ARG A 671 16.84 -25.16 3.31
N LYS A 672 15.54 -25.05 3.67
CA LYS A 672 15.02 -25.47 4.99
C LYS A 672 15.32 -26.94 5.34
N ALA A 673 15.29 -27.84 4.37
CA ALA A 673 15.56 -29.26 4.57
C ALA A 673 17.06 -29.62 4.67
N GLY A 674 17.97 -28.63 4.61
CA GLY A 674 19.39 -28.88 4.44
C GLY A 674 19.75 -29.43 3.06
N ILE A 675 21.04 -29.44 2.75
CA ILE A 675 21.57 -30.03 1.51
C ILE A 675 22.80 -30.86 1.80
N ILE A 676 23.16 -31.74 0.86
CA ILE A 676 24.43 -32.49 0.90
C ILE A 676 25.59 -31.51 0.72
N ALA A 677 26.46 -31.47 1.71
CA ALA A 677 27.70 -30.71 1.68
C ALA A 677 28.87 -31.57 1.19
N ILE A 678 28.89 -32.83 1.53
CA ILE A 678 29.83 -33.85 1.09
C ILE A 678 29.13 -35.21 0.98
N SER A 679 29.39 -35.99 -0.09
CA SER A 679 28.91 -37.36 -0.18
C SER A 679 29.85 -38.29 0.59
N LEU A 680 29.31 -39.01 1.59
CA LEU A 680 30.02 -39.96 2.42
C LEU A 680 29.82 -41.40 1.93
N ASP A 681 30.84 -42.23 2.08
CA ASP A 681 30.72 -43.68 1.86
C ASP A 681 30.06 -44.34 3.07
N GLU A 682 29.56 -45.56 2.93
CA GLU A 682 28.90 -46.32 3.99
C GLU A 682 29.88 -46.56 5.15
N GLY A 683 29.50 -46.15 6.35
CA GLY A 683 30.35 -46.25 7.55
C GLY A 683 31.31 -45.08 7.77
N ASP A 684 31.41 -44.14 6.81
CA ASP A 684 32.20 -42.92 6.97
C ASP A 684 31.38 -41.79 7.60
N PHE A 685 32.02 -40.91 8.33
CA PHE A 685 31.43 -39.78 9.01
C PHE A 685 32.25 -38.51 8.80
N LEU A 686 31.58 -37.36 8.73
CA LEU A 686 32.23 -36.07 8.71
C LEU A 686 32.81 -35.81 10.11
N ILE A 687 34.10 -35.54 10.24
CA ILE A 687 34.78 -35.35 11.53
C ILE A 687 35.20 -33.90 11.77
N GLY A 688 35.42 -33.14 10.72
CA GLY A 688 35.84 -31.74 10.84
C GLY A 688 35.51 -30.90 9.63
N VAL A 689 35.21 -29.63 9.89
CA VAL A 689 34.92 -28.61 8.85
C VAL A 689 35.58 -27.31 9.28
N ALA A 690 36.22 -26.59 8.34
CA ALA A 690 36.82 -25.31 8.58
C ALA A 690 36.65 -24.37 7.36
N ILE A 691 36.59 -23.08 7.60
CA ILE A 691 36.68 -22.05 6.54
C ILE A 691 38.13 -21.75 6.29
N THR A 692 38.56 -21.73 5.03
CA THR A 692 39.92 -21.44 4.59
C THR A 692 39.94 -20.40 3.47
N ASP A 693 41.06 -19.77 3.25
CA ASP A 693 41.28 -18.77 2.18
C ASP A 693 42.17 -19.24 1.02
N GLY A 694 42.46 -20.52 0.96
CA GLY A 694 43.35 -21.10 -0.08
C GLY A 694 44.81 -21.10 0.25
N LYS A 695 45.24 -20.63 1.41
CA LYS A 695 46.67 -20.38 1.74
C LYS A 695 47.14 -21.05 3.03
N HIS A 696 46.33 -21.88 3.65
CA HIS A 696 46.62 -22.50 4.94
C HIS A 696 47.19 -23.90 4.82
N ASP A 697 47.88 -24.34 5.88
CA ASP A 697 48.27 -25.73 6.05
C ASP A 697 47.19 -26.54 6.72
N VAL A 698 46.86 -27.67 6.14
CA VAL A 698 45.87 -28.61 6.70
C VAL A 698 46.62 -29.76 7.38
N MET A 699 46.15 -30.11 8.59
CA MET A 699 46.66 -31.23 9.36
C MET A 699 45.56 -32.23 9.69
N LEU A 700 45.82 -33.52 9.46
CA LEU A 700 44.95 -34.61 9.84
C LEU A 700 45.62 -35.52 10.84
N PHE A 701 44.88 -35.92 11.87
CA PHE A 701 45.39 -36.79 12.93
C PHE A 701 44.61 -38.10 12.97
N SER A 702 45.29 -39.24 13.10
CA SER A 702 44.67 -40.53 13.22
C SER A 702 44.65 -41.03 14.66
N ASP A 703 43.74 -41.95 14.98
CA ASP A 703 43.60 -42.68 16.26
C ASP A 703 44.87 -43.48 16.59
N GLU A 704 45.66 -43.85 15.56
CA GLU A 704 46.93 -44.58 15.72
C GLU A 704 48.12 -43.68 16.09
N GLY A 705 47.88 -42.37 16.26
CA GLY A 705 48.93 -41.41 16.65
C GLY A 705 49.78 -40.88 15.51
N ARG A 706 49.26 -40.93 14.28
CA ARG A 706 49.94 -40.35 13.12
C ARG A 706 49.30 -39.05 12.69
N ALA A 707 50.10 -38.18 12.06
CA ALA A 707 49.63 -36.90 11.50
C ALA A 707 50.18 -36.68 10.09
N VAL A 708 49.40 -36.04 9.23
CA VAL A 708 49.80 -35.53 7.93
C VAL A 708 49.62 -34.03 7.93
N ARG A 709 50.60 -33.26 7.46
CA ARG A 709 50.51 -31.81 7.22
C ARG A 709 50.80 -31.57 5.72
N PHE A 710 49.88 -30.91 5.03
CA PHE A 710 49.98 -30.59 3.62
C PHE A 710 49.38 -29.20 3.35
N ASP A 711 49.75 -28.62 2.19
CA ASP A 711 49.19 -27.35 1.72
C ASP A 711 47.73 -27.57 1.25
N GLU A 712 46.82 -26.66 1.59
CA GLU A 712 45.42 -26.81 1.14
C GLU A 712 45.27 -26.75 -0.39
N ASP A 713 46.24 -26.16 -1.11
CA ASP A 713 46.26 -26.15 -2.58
C ASP A 713 46.52 -27.55 -3.19
N ASP A 714 47.01 -28.48 -2.41
CA ASP A 714 47.08 -29.90 -2.83
C ASP A 714 45.67 -30.51 -3.02
N VAL A 715 44.63 -29.84 -2.54
CA VAL A 715 43.23 -30.23 -2.68
C VAL A 715 42.53 -29.24 -3.61
N ARG A 716 42.20 -29.64 -4.82
CA ARG A 716 41.47 -28.82 -5.76
C ARG A 716 40.07 -28.48 -5.25
N GLY A 717 39.53 -27.31 -5.63
CA GLY A 717 38.14 -26.99 -5.41
C GLY A 717 37.18 -27.96 -6.07
N MET A 718 36.16 -28.43 -5.36
CA MET A 718 35.18 -29.42 -5.81
C MET A 718 33.78 -29.00 -5.43
N GLY A 719 32.76 -29.34 -6.27
CA GLY A 719 31.37 -29.07 -5.98
C GLY A 719 30.85 -29.85 -4.76
N ARG A 720 29.72 -29.42 -4.21
CA ARG A 720 29.11 -29.92 -2.96
C ARG A 720 28.90 -31.44 -2.90
N THR A 721 28.42 -32.05 -3.98
CA THR A 721 28.10 -33.48 -4.06
C THR A 721 29.31 -34.40 -4.30
N ALA A 722 30.51 -33.82 -4.45
CA ALA A 722 31.72 -34.63 -4.61
C ALA A 722 32.08 -35.39 -3.31
N ARG A 723 32.66 -36.54 -3.42
CA ARG A 723 33.16 -37.33 -2.30
C ARG A 723 34.43 -36.77 -1.69
N GLY A 724 35.25 -36.16 -2.51
CA GLY A 724 36.58 -35.68 -2.13
C GLY A 724 37.74 -36.53 -2.64
N VAL A 725 38.90 -36.31 -2.08
CA VAL A 725 40.17 -37.01 -2.41
C VAL A 725 40.82 -37.54 -1.14
N ARG A 726 41.71 -38.51 -1.27
CA ARG A 726 42.42 -39.04 -0.11
C ARG A 726 43.35 -37.98 0.49
N GLY A 727 43.11 -37.66 1.76
CA GLY A 727 43.92 -36.75 2.55
C GLY A 727 45.01 -37.50 3.34
N MET A 728 44.63 -38.65 3.96
CA MET A 728 45.51 -39.49 4.74
C MET A 728 45.33 -40.96 4.34
N ASN A 729 46.42 -41.74 4.28
CA ASN A 729 46.36 -43.15 4.06
C ASN A 729 46.44 -43.88 5.43
N LEU A 730 45.29 -44.42 5.85
CA LEU A 730 45.13 -45.08 7.12
C LEU A 730 45.54 -46.56 7.06
N ALA A 731 46.05 -47.14 8.13
CA ALA A 731 46.18 -48.52 8.31
C ALA A 731 44.80 -49.22 8.45
N LYS A 732 44.74 -50.51 8.28
CA LYS A 732 43.48 -51.25 8.32
C LYS A 732 42.78 -51.10 9.69
N GLY A 733 41.62 -50.45 9.68
CA GLY A 733 40.82 -50.15 10.88
C GLY A 733 41.18 -48.90 11.61
N GLY A 734 42.17 -48.09 11.13
CA GLY A 734 42.50 -46.75 11.63
C GLY A 734 41.45 -45.73 11.18
N LYS A 735 41.28 -44.65 11.95
CA LYS A 735 40.37 -43.54 11.64
C LYS A 735 41.06 -42.18 11.85
N VAL A 736 40.68 -41.22 10.99
CA VAL A 736 41.02 -39.79 11.29
C VAL A 736 40.12 -39.30 12.41
N ILE A 737 40.69 -38.62 13.38
CA ILE A 737 39.99 -38.13 14.57
C ILE A 737 39.96 -36.60 14.68
N ALA A 738 40.81 -35.86 13.94
CA ALA A 738 40.85 -34.40 13.97
C ALA A 738 41.33 -33.85 12.62
N LEU A 739 40.70 -32.71 12.24
CA LEU A 739 41.09 -31.79 11.20
C LEU A 739 41.55 -30.49 11.84
N LEU A 740 42.77 -30.05 11.61
CA LEU A 740 43.26 -28.76 12.07
C LEU A 740 43.73 -27.94 10.87
N VAL A 741 43.43 -26.65 10.90
CA VAL A 741 43.90 -25.67 9.90
C VAL A 741 44.87 -24.72 10.62
N ALA A 742 46.15 -24.78 10.25
CA ALA A 742 47.19 -24.01 10.87
C ALA A 742 47.28 -22.62 10.24
N GLU A 743 47.06 -21.59 11.03
CA GLU A 743 47.16 -20.20 10.60
C GLU A 743 48.59 -19.67 10.63
N ASN A 744 49.38 -20.12 11.58
CA ASN A 744 50.80 -19.71 11.78
C ASN A 744 51.60 -20.76 12.54
N GLU A 745 52.92 -20.57 12.59
CA GLU A 745 53.84 -21.48 13.27
C GLU A 745 53.92 -21.26 14.84
N GLU A 746 53.25 -20.28 15.37
CA GLU A 746 53.29 -19.92 16.81
C GLU A 746 52.41 -20.83 17.67
N GLN A 747 51.46 -21.53 17.04
CA GLN A 747 50.57 -22.47 17.73
C GLN A 747 51.28 -23.81 18.00
N SER A 748 50.76 -24.55 18.99
CA SER A 748 51.14 -25.93 19.26
C SER A 748 49.97 -26.87 19.08
N VAL A 749 50.22 -28.09 18.71
CA VAL A 749 49.21 -29.17 18.65
C VAL A 749 49.19 -29.90 20.00
N LEU A 750 48.07 -29.91 20.65
CA LEU A 750 47.78 -30.71 21.84
C LEU A 750 47.15 -32.02 21.40
N THR A 751 47.74 -33.16 21.72
CA THR A 751 47.21 -34.50 21.47
C THR A 751 46.85 -35.17 22.80
N ALA A 752 45.73 -35.91 22.83
CA ALA A 752 45.29 -36.68 23.98
C ALA A 752 44.89 -38.10 23.61
N THR A 753 45.20 -39.04 24.52
CA THR A 753 44.94 -40.48 24.29
C THR A 753 43.87 -41.01 25.25
N GLU A 754 43.25 -42.16 24.91
CA GLU A 754 42.20 -42.78 25.65
C GLU A 754 42.48 -43.09 27.12
N ASN A 755 43.71 -43.35 27.49
CA ASN A 755 44.13 -43.67 28.83
C ASN A 755 44.59 -42.40 29.61
N GLY A 756 44.21 -41.19 29.15
CA GLY A 756 44.39 -39.92 29.83
C GLY A 756 45.83 -39.34 29.70
N PHE A 757 46.61 -39.78 28.74
CA PHE A 757 47.90 -39.21 28.43
C PHE A 757 47.84 -38.20 27.28
N GLY A 758 48.75 -37.22 27.24
CA GLY A 758 48.81 -36.27 26.15
C GLY A 758 50.06 -35.41 26.22
N LYS A 759 50.23 -34.59 25.20
CA LYS A 759 51.36 -33.66 25.10
C LYS A 759 51.07 -32.50 24.17
N ARG A 760 51.82 -31.44 24.36
CA ARG A 760 51.84 -30.29 23.44
C ARG A 760 53.07 -30.36 22.57
N THR A 761 52.95 -30.17 21.27
CA THR A 761 54.01 -30.22 20.28
C THR A 761 53.92 -29.02 19.33
N PRO A 762 54.98 -28.21 19.15
CA PRO A 762 54.97 -27.08 18.20
C PRO A 762 54.62 -27.55 16.77
N ILE A 763 53.87 -26.71 16.04
CA ILE A 763 53.54 -26.98 14.62
C ILE A 763 54.81 -27.19 13.77
N SER A 764 55.88 -26.45 14.04
CA SER A 764 57.14 -26.52 13.36
C SER A 764 57.80 -27.93 13.36
N GLU A 765 57.44 -28.75 14.34
CA GLU A 765 57.90 -30.15 14.39
C GLU A 765 57.21 -31.06 13.33
N TYR A 766 56.09 -30.61 12.76
CA TYR A 766 55.36 -31.36 11.72
C TYR A 766 55.78 -30.86 10.34
N THR A 767 56.64 -31.63 9.65
CA THR A 767 57.14 -31.31 8.30
C THR A 767 55.97 -31.39 7.30
N ARG A 768 55.90 -30.40 6.41
CA ARG A 768 54.90 -30.38 5.32
C ARG A 768 55.23 -31.50 4.32
N HIS A 769 54.26 -32.33 3.99
CA HIS A 769 54.35 -33.42 2.98
C HIS A 769 53.10 -33.32 2.10
N GLY A 770 53.10 -34.01 0.94
CA GLY A 770 51.89 -34.10 0.13
C GLY A 770 50.81 -34.93 0.82
N ARG A 771 49.50 -34.67 0.44
CA ARG A 771 48.38 -35.43 0.92
C ARG A 771 48.40 -36.91 0.57
N GLY A 772 47.63 -37.75 1.27
CA GLY A 772 47.46 -39.18 0.92
C GLY A 772 48.60 -40.09 1.38
N THR A 773 49.52 -39.61 2.20
CA THR A 773 50.59 -40.36 2.85
C THR A 773 50.11 -41.01 4.15
N GLN A 774 50.90 -41.97 4.70
CA GLN A 774 50.63 -42.53 6.04
C GLN A 774 50.93 -41.56 7.18
N GLY A 775 51.52 -40.40 6.85
CA GLY A 775 51.92 -39.42 7.82
C GLY A 775 53.10 -39.79 8.71
N MET A 776 53.43 -38.90 9.59
CA MET A 776 54.50 -39.00 10.60
C MET A 776 53.93 -39.34 11.99
N ILE A 777 54.75 -39.84 12.89
CA ILE A 777 54.33 -40.08 14.25
C ILE A 777 54.09 -38.70 14.92
N ALA A 778 52.88 -38.50 15.40
CA ALA A 778 52.47 -37.34 16.18
C ALA A 778 52.59 -37.60 17.70
N ILE A 779 52.20 -38.78 18.14
CA ILE A 779 52.39 -39.32 19.46
C ILE A 779 52.60 -40.84 19.35
N GLN A 780 53.50 -41.39 20.10
CA GLN A 780 53.75 -42.78 20.08
C GLN A 780 52.67 -43.51 20.93
N THR A 781 51.84 -44.30 20.30
CA THR A 781 50.78 -45.08 20.97
C THR A 781 51.36 -46.39 21.46
N SER A 782 50.90 -46.86 22.64
CA SER A 782 51.31 -48.11 23.30
C SER A 782 50.15 -48.63 24.20
N GLU A 783 50.23 -49.80 24.78
CA GLU A 783 49.21 -50.26 25.74
C GLU A 783 49.08 -49.33 26.95
N ARG A 784 50.12 -48.59 27.31
CA ARG A 784 50.11 -47.65 28.43
C ARG A 784 49.18 -46.45 28.19
N ASN A 785 49.29 -45.77 27.01
CA ASN A 785 48.55 -44.54 26.71
C ASN A 785 47.33 -44.78 25.83
N GLY A 786 47.21 -45.88 25.14
CA GLY A 786 46.07 -46.23 24.31
C GLY A 786 46.03 -45.47 22.96
N LYS A 787 44.88 -45.46 22.32
CA LYS A 787 44.65 -44.77 21.02
C LYS A 787 44.51 -43.27 21.25
N VAL A 788 44.81 -42.45 20.23
CA VAL A 788 44.55 -40.98 20.23
C VAL A 788 43.03 -40.76 20.07
N VAL A 789 42.48 -39.96 20.92
CA VAL A 789 41.05 -39.60 20.90
C VAL A 789 40.78 -38.17 20.46
N ALA A 790 41.74 -37.25 20.63
CA ALA A 790 41.59 -35.87 20.22
C ALA A 790 42.91 -35.19 19.89
N ALA A 791 42.89 -34.25 19.00
CA ALA A 791 43.96 -33.29 18.72
C ALA A 791 43.34 -31.91 18.47
N THR A 792 43.99 -30.85 19.00
CA THR A 792 43.53 -29.48 18.82
C THR A 792 44.71 -28.49 18.78
N LEU A 793 44.52 -27.37 18.10
CA LEU A 793 45.49 -26.26 18.14
C LEU A 793 45.30 -25.44 19.41
N VAL A 794 46.38 -25.14 20.08
CA VAL A 794 46.36 -24.40 21.34
C VAL A 794 47.52 -23.36 21.40
N LYS A 795 47.24 -22.30 22.15
CA LYS A 795 48.25 -21.33 22.58
C LYS A 795 48.55 -21.53 24.08
N PRO A 796 49.68 -21.03 24.56
CA PRO A 796 50.05 -21.18 25.98
C PRO A 796 49.01 -20.63 26.97
N GLU A 797 48.30 -19.58 26.58
CA GLU A 797 47.25 -18.91 27.35
C GLU A 797 45.89 -19.62 27.35
N ASP A 798 45.68 -20.60 26.48
CA ASP A 798 44.40 -21.32 26.36
C ASP A 798 44.15 -22.24 27.58
N GLU A 799 42.87 -22.55 27.75
CA GLU A 799 42.37 -23.58 28.69
C GLU A 799 41.65 -24.67 27.92
N ILE A 800 41.73 -25.87 28.44
CA ILE A 800 41.09 -27.04 27.84
C ILE A 800 40.18 -27.77 28.80
N MET A 801 39.19 -28.47 28.29
CA MET A 801 38.37 -29.39 29.01
C MET A 801 38.66 -30.84 28.55
N LEU A 802 39.05 -31.70 29.47
CA LEU A 802 39.22 -33.11 29.28
C LEU A 802 37.91 -33.79 29.65
N ILE A 803 37.41 -34.70 28.81
CA ILE A 803 36.09 -35.34 28.94
C ILE A 803 36.27 -36.84 29.09
N GLY A 804 35.93 -37.40 30.24
CA GLY A 804 35.92 -38.86 30.47
C GLY A 804 34.65 -39.54 29.96
N THR A 805 34.73 -40.85 29.66
CA THR A 805 33.56 -41.67 29.22
C THR A 805 32.50 -41.78 30.27
N SER A 806 32.81 -41.59 31.53
CA SER A 806 31.87 -41.56 32.68
C SER A 806 31.18 -40.17 32.87
N GLY A 807 31.54 -39.16 32.03
CA GLY A 807 31.04 -37.79 32.15
C GLY A 807 31.83 -36.92 33.10
N VAL A 808 32.99 -37.39 33.60
CA VAL A 808 33.90 -36.59 34.43
C VAL A 808 34.61 -35.59 33.58
N LEU A 809 34.61 -34.30 33.97
CA LEU A 809 35.24 -33.20 33.29
C LEU A 809 36.38 -32.66 34.13
N ILE A 810 37.54 -32.40 33.49
CA ILE A 810 38.69 -31.75 34.14
C ILE A 810 39.12 -30.55 33.29
N ARG A 811 39.14 -29.37 33.87
CA ARG A 811 39.66 -28.14 33.28
C ARG A 811 41.13 -28.01 33.58
N THR A 812 41.98 -27.77 32.56
CA THR A 812 43.44 -27.68 32.70
C THR A 812 43.94 -26.52 31.83
N ARG A 813 44.91 -25.77 32.34
CA ARG A 813 45.60 -24.72 31.58
C ARG A 813 46.65 -25.32 30.65
N VAL A 814 46.72 -24.83 29.43
CA VAL A 814 47.65 -25.36 28.39
C VAL A 814 49.11 -25.17 28.78
N ASN A 815 49.45 -24.07 29.47
CA ASN A 815 50.81 -23.80 29.96
C ASN A 815 51.34 -24.81 31.00
N GLU A 816 50.43 -25.54 31.69
CA GLU A 816 50.78 -26.63 32.61
C GLU A 816 51.14 -27.93 31.92
N ILE A 817 50.83 -28.05 30.60
CA ILE A 817 51.12 -29.23 29.81
C ILE A 817 52.49 -29.07 29.17
N ARG A 818 53.39 -30.01 29.46
CA ARG A 818 54.75 -29.96 28.96
C ARG A 818 54.80 -30.02 27.42
N GLU A 819 55.63 -29.16 26.83
CA GLU A 819 55.97 -29.20 25.41
C GLU A 819 56.97 -30.32 25.16
N MET A 820 56.71 -31.15 24.18
CA MET A 820 57.51 -32.35 23.89
C MET A 820 57.53 -32.60 22.38
N GLY A 821 58.62 -33.22 21.92
CA GLY A 821 58.78 -33.65 20.53
C GLY A 821 57.78 -34.75 20.10
N ARG A 822 57.55 -34.91 18.77
CA ARG A 822 56.52 -35.74 18.16
C ARG A 822 56.59 -37.21 18.60
N ALA A 823 57.76 -37.84 18.63
CA ALA A 823 57.92 -39.28 18.87
C ALA A 823 57.87 -39.69 20.35
N THR A 824 57.20 -38.96 21.22
CA THR A 824 57.06 -39.26 22.65
C THR A 824 55.65 -39.80 22.97
N GLN A 825 55.56 -40.52 24.15
CA GLN A 825 54.25 -41.06 24.61
C GLN A 825 53.37 -40.05 25.35
N GLY A 826 53.85 -38.86 25.62
CA GLY A 826 53.16 -37.81 26.38
C GLY A 826 53.26 -38.00 27.90
N VAL A 827 52.59 -37.08 28.64
CA VAL A 827 52.46 -37.07 30.08
C VAL A 827 51.03 -37.34 30.51
N THR A 828 50.79 -37.65 31.77
CA THR A 828 49.41 -37.82 32.28
C THR A 828 48.70 -36.48 32.34
N LEU A 829 47.61 -36.33 31.62
CA LEU A 829 46.73 -35.19 31.65
C LEU A 829 45.59 -35.37 32.63
N MET A 830 45.06 -36.59 32.69
CA MET A 830 43.98 -37.02 33.57
C MET A 830 44.22 -38.44 34.09
N ASN A 831 44.05 -38.64 35.37
CA ASN A 831 44.08 -39.96 35.94
C ASN A 831 42.74 -40.67 35.70
N MET A 832 42.74 -41.77 34.93
CA MET A 832 41.58 -42.53 34.61
C MET A 832 41.29 -43.56 35.66
N GLY A 833 40.00 -43.73 36.05
CA GLY A 833 39.50 -44.80 36.91
C GLY A 833 39.57 -46.17 36.22
N GLU A 834 39.34 -47.25 36.99
CA GLU A 834 39.32 -48.62 36.45
C GLU A 834 38.18 -48.79 35.42
N GLY A 835 38.52 -49.09 34.15
CA GLY A 835 37.56 -49.20 33.05
C GLY A 835 37.12 -47.88 32.44
N GLU A 836 37.59 -46.76 32.91
CA GLU A 836 37.30 -45.41 32.37
C GLU A 836 38.32 -45.02 31.30
N LYS A 837 37.83 -44.33 30.25
CA LYS A 837 38.66 -43.81 29.18
C LYS A 837 38.40 -42.32 28.94
N LEU A 838 39.37 -41.59 28.39
CA LEU A 838 39.17 -40.25 27.89
C LEU A 838 38.31 -40.32 26.61
N ALA A 839 37.23 -39.61 26.55
CA ALA A 839 36.32 -39.55 25.43
C ALA A 839 36.67 -38.46 24.45
N GLY A 840 37.20 -37.33 24.95
CA GLY A 840 37.51 -36.19 24.12
C GLY A 840 38.25 -35.08 24.85
N LEU A 841 38.60 -34.07 24.07
CA LEU A 841 39.31 -32.85 24.49
C LEU A 841 38.69 -31.70 23.72
N SER A 842 38.31 -30.64 24.39
CA SER A 842 37.88 -29.41 23.75
C SER A 842 38.62 -28.19 24.32
N ARG A 843 38.96 -27.24 23.44
CA ARG A 843 39.47 -25.93 23.87
C ARG A 843 38.30 -25.12 24.42
N ILE A 844 38.50 -24.46 25.58
CA ILE A 844 37.47 -23.58 26.15
C ILE A 844 37.55 -22.25 25.43
N ALA A 845 36.47 -21.81 24.84
CA ALA A 845 36.41 -20.55 24.10
C ALA A 845 36.31 -19.33 25.00
N GLU A 846 35.89 -19.49 26.25
CA GLU A 846 35.83 -18.43 27.28
C GLU A 846 36.77 -18.78 28.44
N THR A 847 37.90 -18.08 28.60
CA THR A 847 38.86 -18.31 29.67
C THR A 847 38.47 -17.56 30.94
N GLU A 848 38.87 -18.05 32.13
CA GLU A 848 38.63 -17.35 33.41
C GLU A 848 39.26 -15.97 33.44
N GLU A 849 40.38 -15.75 32.75
CA GLU A 849 41.07 -14.44 32.68
C GLU A 849 40.27 -13.42 31.82
N GLU A 850 39.58 -13.85 30.79
CA GLU A 850 38.65 -12.99 30.04
C GLU A 850 37.36 -12.71 30.85
N ALA A 851 36.93 -13.65 31.72
CA ALA A 851 35.83 -13.48 32.66
C ALA A 851 36.21 -12.63 33.88
N GLU A 852 37.51 -12.61 34.31
CA GLU A 852 38.04 -11.81 35.43
C GLU A 852 38.66 -10.45 34.99
N GLY A 853 39.08 -10.30 33.73
CA GLY A 853 39.90 -9.17 33.23
C GLY A 853 39.11 -8.07 32.52
N GLN A 854 37.81 -8.20 32.37
CA GLN A 854 36.97 -7.19 31.66
C GLN A 854 35.85 -6.62 32.58
#